data_830fa4771774dd72ef96ad6c7038fa55
#
_entry.id   830fa4771774dd72ef96ad6c7038fa55
#
_cell.length_a   1.000
_cell.length_b   1.000
_cell.length_c   1.000
_cell.angle_alpha   90.00
_cell.angle_beta   90.00
_cell.angle_gamma   90.00
#
_symmetry.space_group_name_H-M   'P 1'
#
loop_
_entity.id
_entity.type
_entity.pdbx_description
1 polymer ?
#
loop_
_entity_poly.entity_id
_entity_poly.type
_entity_poly.pdbx_seq_one_letter_code
_entity_poly.pdbx_strand_id
1 'polypeptide(L)'
;MQNKASDKLAVVLKGIWGTLVFCLIVMGSASGQDELNVIRGESSNNNWIQFTDAHNALYRHLSEEAYDLLDKRSAYISDLQTLADWRERQQQVRAILEEITGPFSPKTPLNARVTRILEKDDYRVEHIVYESQPEFYVTSSLFIPRKLTGKAPAVLYLSGHTEEGYRSETYQHKMLNLVKKGFIVLAIDPVGQGERKQYYDVSAGGSVVGSATREHSYVGTQAFISGSSLARYMIWDGIRAVDYLLSREEVDPGRIGITGRSGGGTQTAYIAAFDERIHAAAPEAYITSFRRLLQSIGPQDAEQNFYHGISAGLDHADLLEVRAPRPTLMITTTEDFFSIQGARETAREVSKVYDAYETPGHFNMVEDGGGHTSTRANREAMYAFFQEHLDNPGDPTDQAVEILGEEEMRVTETGQVITSLGGETVFSLNRREARQKIQELRASRKNIETHLPMVLESARELSGYQVPGKIAEPVFTGRISRDGYEIEKYFTRGEGGYPVPYLLMKPDNSNGKVVLYLHPDGKAGGTTPMEEMEWFVQRGFTVLAPDLVGTGETGPGDLANYVTRVKDFDPVSYDVWTNSVLIGRSITGIRAGDVVRLVRLLEQQVNPREVYGVARDDMAPVLLHAAAFEPALNRVALIEPYHSYWSLVRQKFYDPTYHISAVPGALETYDLPDLAAALAPRKLLIAGITDGAGEMLKNVSADEDLSFVKNVYKQKRADEHLTIFPDTGDELEQLFVEWTKETSAE
;
A
#
# COMPACT_ATOMS: atom_id res chain seq x y z
N MET A 1 0.54 70.14 7.64
CA MET A 1 0.95 69.10 6.66
C MET A 1 2.29 68.43 6.98
N GLN A 2 2.86 68.62 8.19
CA GLN A 2 4.17 68.01 8.55
C GLN A 2 4.07 66.77 9.47
N ASN A 3 2.89 66.43 10.02
CA ASN A 3 2.75 65.27 10.95
C ASN A 3 2.30 63.98 10.34
N LYS A 4 2.06 63.87 9.00
CA LYS A 4 1.69 62.63 8.34
C LYS A 4 2.85 61.87 7.66
N ALA A 5 4.04 62.49 7.58
CA ALA A 5 5.22 61.91 6.96
C ALA A 5 6.05 61.07 7.95
N SER A 6 6.05 61.44 9.25
CA SER A 6 6.80 60.71 10.29
C SER A 6 6.17 59.36 10.65
N ASP A 7 4.83 59.24 10.65
CA ASP A 7 4.15 58.00 11.00
C ASP A 7 4.24 56.93 9.90
N LYS A 8 4.29 57.32 8.63
CA LYS A 8 4.52 56.38 7.53
C LYS A 8 5.96 55.84 7.50
N LEU A 9 6.94 56.62 7.92
CA LEU A 9 8.33 56.17 7.98
C LEU A 9 8.56 55.21 9.14
N ALA A 10 7.89 55.40 10.28
CA ALA A 10 7.97 54.51 11.44
C ALA A 10 7.29 53.14 11.20
N VAL A 11 6.20 53.10 10.42
CA VAL A 11 5.53 51.85 10.03
C VAL A 11 6.35 51.06 9.00
N VAL A 12 6.99 51.76 8.05
CA VAL A 12 7.85 51.11 7.05
C VAL A 12 9.14 50.58 7.71
N LEU A 13 9.75 51.30 8.64
CA LEU A 13 10.93 50.81 9.36
C LEU A 13 10.61 49.66 10.30
N LYS A 14 9.46 49.62 10.96
CA LYS A 14 9.04 48.44 11.75
C LYS A 14 8.71 47.24 10.88
N GLY A 15 8.13 47.40 9.67
CA GLY A 15 7.92 46.34 8.70
C GLY A 15 9.22 45.76 8.16
N ILE A 16 10.23 46.62 7.88
CA ILE A 16 11.54 46.18 7.37
C ILE A 16 12.33 45.42 8.47
N TRP A 17 12.26 45.85 9.74
CA TRP A 17 12.90 45.13 10.84
C TRP A 17 12.23 43.81 11.15
N GLY A 18 10.89 43.72 11.12
CA GLY A 18 10.15 42.47 11.28
C GLY A 18 10.45 41.47 10.17
N THR A 19 10.54 41.93 8.93
CA THR A 19 10.86 41.10 7.77
C THR A 19 12.32 40.64 7.76
N LEU A 20 13.26 41.53 8.18
CA LEU A 20 14.69 41.19 8.30
C LEU A 20 14.95 40.20 9.45
N VAL A 21 14.26 40.33 10.59
CA VAL A 21 14.38 39.37 11.70
C VAL A 21 13.73 38.05 11.33
N PHE A 22 12.60 38.03 10.63
CA PHE A 22 11.97 36.80 10.13
C PHE A 22 12.83 36.13 9.04
N CYS A 23 13.41 36.87 8.10
CA CYS A 23 14.35 36.33 7.13
C CYS A 23 15.65 35.84 7.77
N LEU A 24 16.16 36.45 8.84
CA LEU A 24 17.35 36.00 9.56
C LEU A 24 17.07 34.73 10.40
N ILE A 25 15.86 34.58 10.96
CA ILE A 25 15.46 33.39 11.70
C ILE A 25 15.21 32.21 10.70
N VAL A 26 14.59 32.48 9.54
CA VAL A 26 14.39 31.46 8.49
C VAL A 26 15.72 31.09 7.82
N MET A 27 16.64 32.01 7.62
CA MET A 27 17.98 31.69 7.11
C MET A 27 18.85 30.94 8.13
N GLY A 28 18.67 31.19 9.46
CA GLY A 28 19.41 30.49 10.50
C GLY A 28 19.01 29.03 10.65
N SER A 29 17.74 28.67 10.43
CA SER A 29 17.28 27.28 10.47
C SER A 29 17.60 26.50 9.19
N ALA A 30 17.61 27.15 8.03
CA ALA A 30 18.02 26.52 6.78
C ALA A 30 19.52 26.20 6.74
N SER A 31 20.38 27.08 7.28
CA SER A 31 21.84 26.87 7.26
C SER A 31 22.31 25.69 8.13
N GLY A 32 21.59 25.36 9.21
CA GLY A 32 21.99 24.26 10.10
C GLY A 32 21.76 22.88 9.48
N GLN A 33 20.72 22.71 8.68
CA GLN A 33 20.41 21.47 8.01
C GLN A 33 21.33 21.23 6.79
N ASP A 34 21.62 22.30 6.04
CA ASP A 34 22.53 22.23 4.88
C ASP A 34 23.97 21.88 5.28
N GLU A 35 24.42 22.27 6.48
CA GLU A 35 25.74 21.92 7.00
C GLU A 35 25.93 20.40 7.19
N LEU A 36 24.87 19.68 7.54
CA LEU A 36 24.89 18.24 7.78
C LEU A 36 24.70 17.40 6.52
N ASN A 37 24.39 18.01 5.38
CA ASN A 37 24.22 17.29 4.12
C ASN A 37 25.53 16.62 3.69
N VAL A 38 25.40 15.40 3.14
CA VAL A 38 26.51 14.52 2.73
C VAL A 38 26.69 14.50 1.21
N ILE A 39 25.61 14.31 0.47
CA ILE A 39 25.60 14.19 -0.99
C ILE A 39 25.10 15.45 -1.70
N ARG A 40 24.33 16.29 -1.01
CA ARG A 40 23.95 17.63 -1.44
C ARG A 40 24.89 18.65 -0.78
N GLY A 41 25.67 19.38 -1.55
CA GLY A 41 26.55 20.44 -1.02
C GLY A 41 25.78 21.71 -0.68
N GLU A 42 26.34 22.54 0.20
CA GLU A 42 25.80 23.86 0.56
C GLU A 42 25.69 24.83 -0.63
N SER A 43 26.41 24.56 -1.70
CA SER A 43 26.33 25.29 -2.96
C SER A 43 26.03 24.34 -4.11
N SER A 44 25.35 24.84 -5.15
CA SER A 44 25.03 24.10 -6.37
C SER A 44 26.25 23.47 -7.07
N ASN A 45 27.45 23.79 -6.64
CA ASN A 45 28.71 23.30 -7.23
C ASN A 45 29.31 22.09 -6.49
N ASN A 46 28.76 21.68 -5.34
CA ASN A 46 29.31 20.57 -4.52
C ASN A 46 28.43 19.32 -4.49
N ASN A 47 27.45 19.21 -5.37
CA ASN A 47 26.60 18.01 -5.46
C ASN A 47 27.39 16.84 -6.07
N TRP A 48 27.18 15.66 -5.51
CA TRP A 48 27.65 14.42 -6.12
C TRP A 48 26.77 14.10 -7.34
N ILE A 49 27.25 14.42 -8.51
CA ILE A 49 26.52 14.31 -9.80
C ILE A 49 25.89 12.92 -9.98
N GLN A 50 26.58 11.86 -9.51
CA GLN A 50 26.08 10.47 -9.60
C GLN A 50 24.78 10.23 -8.81
N PHE A 51 24.46 11.11 -7.87
CA PHE A 51 23.30 10.98 -6.96
C PHE A 51 22.34 12.17 -7.03
N THR A 52 22.32 12.90 -8.13
CA THR A 52 21.41 14.05 -8.31
C THR A 52 19.93 13.70 -8.14
N ASP A 53 19.59 12.40 -8.30
CA ASP A 53 18.24 11.84 -8.15
C ASP A 53 18.12 10.89 -6.94
N ALA A 54 18.94 11.10 -5.91
CA ALA A 54 18.98 10.21 -4.74
C ALA A 54 17.65 10.17 -3.96
N HIS A 55 16.85 11.23 -4.00
CA HIS A 55 15.53 11.30 -3.36
C HIS A 55 14.49 10.34 -3.96
N ASN A 56 14.72 9.83 -5.18
CA ASN A 56 13.91 8.80 -5.82
C ASN A 56 14.53 7.39 -5.73
N ALA A 57 15.60 7.22 -4.94
CA ALA A 57 16.38 5.99 -4.90
C ALA A 57 15.55 4.76 -4.50
N LEU A 58 14.64 4.90 -3.53
CA LEU A 58 13.79 3.80 -3.07
C LEU A 58 12.86 3.31 -4.19
N TYR A 59 12.12 4.23 -4.83
CA TYR A 59 11.21 3.86 -5.92
C TYR A 59 11.94 3.21 -7.09
N ARG A 60 13.11 3.74 -7.43
CA ARG A 60 13.94 3.20 -8.50
C ARG A 60 14.40 1.78 -8.18
N HIS A 61 14.91 1.56 -6.97
CA HIS A 61 15.36 0.23 -6.54
C HIS A 61 14.23 -0.80 -6.61
N LEU A 62 13.07 -0.48 -6.07
CA LEU A 62 11.90 -1.35 -6.11
C LEU A 62 11.43 -1.61 -7.55
N SER A 63 11.45 -0.59 -8.40
CA SER A 63 11.05 -0.72 -9.80
C SER A 63 12.04 -1.56 -10.61
N GLU A 64 13.35 -1.46 -10.34
CA GLU A 64 14.37 -2.29 -10.97
C GLU A 64 14.18 -3.77 -10.61
N GLU A 65 13.92 -4.09 -9.34
CA GLU A 65 13.57 -5.46 -8.91
C GLU A 65 12.28 -5.96 -9.59
N ALA A 66 11.25 -5.09 -9.69
CA ALA A 66 10.03 -5.43 -10.41
C ALA A 66 10.30 -5.74 -11.90
N TYR A 67 11.16 -4.94 -12.56
CA TYR A 67 11.51 -5.18 -13.96
C TYR A 67 12.24 -6.50 -14.16
N ASP A 68 13.13 -6.88 -13.26
CA ASP A 68 13.83 -8.17 -13.31
C ASP A 68 12.84 -9.36 -13.18
N LEU A 69 11.82 -9.23 -12.34
CA LEU A 69 10.76 -10.24 -12.20
C LEU A 69 9.88 -10.31 -13.45
N LEU A 70 9.48 -9.15 -14.00
CA LEU A 70 8.68 -9.06 -15.22
C LEU A 70 9.46 -9.57 -16.45
N ASP A 71 10.78 -9.36 -16.52
CA ASP A 71 11.63 -9.89 -17.58
C ASP A 71 11.73 -11.42 -17.54
N LYS A 72 11.84 -12.02 -16.34
CA LYS A 72 11.76 -13.48 -16.16
C LYS A 72 10.43 -14.04 -16.64
N ARG A 73 9.30 -13.37 -16.26
CA ARG A 73 7.97 -13.74 -16.76
C ARG A 73 7.91 -13.63 -18.29
N SER A 74 8.35 -12.51 -18.86
CA SER A 74 8.32 -12.28 -20.31
C SER A 74 9.14 -13.32 -21.07
N ALA A 75 10.31 -13.71 -20.55
CA ALA A 75 11.11 -14.79 -21.12
C ALA A 75 10.33 -16.12 -21.13
N TYR A 76 9.71 -16.49 -19.99
CA TYR A 76 8.88 -17.69 -19.91
C TYR A 76 7.70 -17.66 -20.92
N ILE A 77 6.97 -16.54 -21.02
CA ILE A 77 5.85 -16.38 -21.97
C ILE A 77 6.34 -16.49 -23.44
N SER A 78 7.55 -16.04 -23.73
CA SER A 78 8.11 -16.13 -25.09
C SER A 78 8.39 -17.57 -25.55
N ASP A 79 8.58 -18.49 -24.63
CA ASP A 79 8.86 -19.89 -24.88
C ASP A 79 7.59 -20.73 -25.12
N LEU A 80 6.40 -20.19 -24.83
CA LEU A 80 5.12 -20.88 -25.04
C LEU A 80 4.78 -20.92 -26.54
N GLN A 81 4.72 -22.12 -27.13
CA GLN A 81 4.54 -22.30 -28.57
C GLN A 81 3.27 -23.07 -28.93
N THR A 82 2.78 -23.93 -28.03
CA THR A 82 1.66 -24.84 -28.30
C THR A 82 0.45 -24.54 -27.43
N LEU A 83 -0.72 -25.01 -27.86
CA LEU A 83 -1.93 -24.94 -27.02
C LEU A 83 -1.76 -25.66 -25.68
N ALA A 84 -0.93 -26.71 -25.63
CA ALA A 84 -0.65 -27.44 -24.39
C ALA A 84 0.12 -26.55 -23.41
N ASP A 85 1.13 -25.81 -23.88
CA ASP A 85 1.91 -24.86 -23.06
C ASP A 85 0.99 -23.77 -22.48
N TRP A 86 0.11 -23.21 -23.31
CA TRP A 86 -0.85 -22.17 -22.87
C TRP A 86 -1.87 -22.69 -21.86
N ARG A 87 -2.35 -23.94 -22.01
CA ARG A 87 -3.25 -24.56 -21.02
C ARG A 87 -2.56 -24.79 -19.68
N GLU A 88 -1.29 -25.19 -19.71
CA GLU A 88 -0.49 -25.31 -18.50
C GLU A 88 -0.31 -23.94 -17.84
N ARG A 89 0.05 -22.90 -18.61
CA ARG A 89 0.13 -21.53 -18.09
C ARG A 89 -1.18 -21.06 -17.47
N GLN A 90 -2.31 -21.27 -18.12
CA GLN A 90 -3.62 -20.92 -17.57
C GLN A 90 -3.92 -21.60 -16.24
N GLN A 91 -3.52 -22.87 -16.08
CA GLN A 91 -3.66 -23.57 -14.80
C GLN A 91 -2.77 -22.97 -13.72
N GLN A 92 -1.51 -22.65 -14.06
CA GLN A 92 -0.59 -21.96 -13.17
C GLN A 92 -1.13 -20.61 -12.74
N VAL A 93 -1.62 -19.77 -13.68
CA VAL A 93 -2.21 -18.45 -13.37
C VAL A 93 -3.41 -18.59 -12.44
N ARG A 94 -4.31 -19.56 -12.66
CA ARG A 94 -5.44 -19.78 -11.74
C ARG A 94 -4.96 -20.14 -10.34
N ALA A 95 -3.99 -21.05 -10.22
CA ALA A 95 -3.43 -21.44 -8.92
C ALA A 95 -2.76 -20.24 -8.22
N ILE A 96 -2.00 -19.43 -8.94
CA ILE A 96 -1.38 -18.22 -8.40
C ILE A 96 -2.45 -17.22 -7.93
N LEU A 97 -3.46 -16.96 -8.77
CA LEU A 97 -4.55 -16.03 -8.41
C LEU A 97 -5.30 -16.50 -7.15
N GLU A 98 -5.59 -17.79 -7.03
CA GLU A 98 -6.22 -18.38 -5.84
C GLU A 98 -5.32 -18.24 -4.59
N GLU A 99 -4.02 -18.47 -4.72
CA GLU A 99 -3.04 -18.37 -3.65
C GLU A 99 -2.92 -16.92 -3.14
N ILE A 100 -2.64 -15.97 -4.03
CA ILE A 100 -2.38 -14.56 -3.64
C ILE A 100 -3.64 -13.80 -3.22
N THR A 101 -4.82 -14.25 -3.65
CA THR A 101 -6.10 -13.71 -3.21
C THR A 101 -6.52 -14.32 -1.87
N GLY A 102 -6.09 -15.55 -1.61
CA GLY A 102 -6.52 -16.35 -0.48
C GLY A 102 -7.95 -16.90 -0.66
N PRO A 103 -8.43 -17.71 0.28
CA PRO A 103 -9.72 -18.36 0.16
C PRO A 103 -10.85 -17.33 0.20
N PHE A 104 -11.79 -17.46 -0.73
CA PHE A 104 -13.06 -16.73 -0.64
C PHE A 104 -13.92 -17.26 0.51
N SER A 105 -14.80 -16.40 1.03
CA SER A 105 -15.80 -16.81 2.02
C SER A 105 -16.70 -17.91 1.46
N PRO A 106 -17.19 -18.85 2.30
CA PRO A 106 -18.18 -19.82 1.85
C PRO A 106 -19.42 -19.14 1.28
N LYS A 107 -20.03 -19.72 0.25
CA LYS A 107 -21.30 -19.22 -0.31
C LYS A 107 -22.41 -19.35 0.73
N THR A 108 -22.96 -18.23 1.14
CA THR A 108 -24.15 -18.13 2.01
C THR A 108 -25.35 -17.67 1.19
N PRO A 109 -26.59 -17.79 1.67
CA PRO A 109 -27.74 -17.19 1.00
C PRO A 109 -27.51 -15.70 0.74
N LEU A 110 -27.88 -15.22 -0.46
CA LEU A 110 -27.74 -13.82 -0.84
C LEU A 110 -28.64 -12.87 -0.02
N ASN A 111 -29.72 -13.40 0.58
CA ASN A 111 -30.73 -12.62 1.28
C ASN A 111 -31.18 -11.38 0.48
N ALA A 112 -31.18 -11.52 -0.85
CA ALA A 112 -31.45 -10.42 -1.78
C ALA A 112 -32.89 -9.91 -1.58
N ARG A 113 -33.00 -8.60 -1.49
CA ARG A 113 -34.28 -7.92 -1.34
C ARG A 113 -34.37 -6.73 -2.28
N VAL A 114 -35.50 -6.61 -2.96
CA VAL A 114 -35.84 -5.44 -3.76
C VAL A 114 -36.32 -4.36 -2.78
N THR A 115 -35.64 -3.23 -2.73
CA THR A 115 -35.99 -2.10 -1.84
C THR A 115 -36.98 -1.16 -2.50
N ARG A 116 -36.89 -1.02 -3.82
CA ARG A 116 -37.78 -0.16 -4.62
C ARG A 116 -37.79 -0.59 -6.07
N ILE A 117 -38.89 -0.33 -6.76
CA ILE A 117 -39.01 -0.50 -8.22
C ILE A 117 -39.32 0.86 -8.82
N LEU A 118 -38.58 1.23 -9.86
CA LEU A 118 -38.81 2.41 -10.68
C LEU A 118 -39.29 1.95 -12.05
N GLU A 119 -40.48 2.43 -12.46
CA GLU A 119 -41.08 2.12 -13.77
C GLU A 119 -40.83 3.25 -14.76
N LYS A 120 -40.22 2.93 -15.89
CA LYS A 120 -40.02 3.84 -17.04
C LYS A 120 -40.71 3.28 -18.28
N ASP A 121 -40.83 4.07 -19.35
CA ASP A 121 -41.55 3.68 -20.57
C ASP A 121 -40.93 2.45 -21.24
N ASP A 122 -39.61 2.40 -21.36
CA ASP A 122 -38.90 1.36 -22.10
C ASP A 122 -38.26 0.29 -21.18
N TYR A 123 -38.13 0.54 -19.86
CA TYR A 123 -37.51 -0.35 -18.93
C TYR A 123 -38.04 -0.19 -17.50
N ARG A 124 -37.72 -1.09 -16.63
CA ARG A 124 -37.87 -0.93 -15.16
C ARG A 124 -36.54 -1.07 -14.47
N VAL A 125 -36.40 -0.44 -13.30
CA VAL A 125 -35.22 -0.58 -12.44
C VAL A 125 -35.68 -1.18 -11.12
N GLU A 126 -35.06 -2.30 -10.73
CA GLU A 126 -35.22 -2.88 -9.39
C GLU A 126 -33.97 -2.51 -8.57
N HIS A 127 -34.14 -1.72 -7.51
CA HIS A 127 -33.09 -1.44 -6.55
C HIS A 127 -32.99 -2.59 -5.57
N ILE A 128 -31.77 -3.09 -5.34
CA ILE A 128 -31.55 -4.35 -4.65
C ILE A 128 -30.44 -4.19 -3.64
N VAL A 129 -30.63 -4.79 -2.47
CA VAL A 129 -29.56 -5.05 -1.51
C VAL A 129 -29.41 -6.57 -1.40
N TYR A 130 -28.21 -7.07 -1.50
CA TYR A 130 -27.89 -8.47 -1.22
C TYR A 130 -26.67 -8.61 -0.31
N GLU A 131 -26.50 -9.75 0.32
CA GLU A 131 -25.33 -10.09 1.13
C GLU A 131 -24.33 -10.90 0.29
N SER A 132 -23.14 -10.37 0.07
CA SER A 132 -22.06 -11.14 -0.54
C SER A 132 -21.42 -12.09 0.49
N GLN A 133 -21.38 -11.66 1.74
CA GLN A 133 -21.06 -12.42 2.95
C GLN A 133 -22.10 -12.06 4.02
N PRO A 134 -22.22 -12.82 5.12
CA PRO A 134 -23.16 -12.48 6.18
C PRO A 134 -22.98 -11.04 6.68
N GLU A 135 -24.04 -10.25 6.61
CA GLU A 135 -24.09 -8.83 7.00
C GLU A 135 -23.18 -7.88 6.20
N PHE A 136 -22.51 -8.35 5.13
CA PHE A 136 -21.74 -7.50 4.23
C PHE A 136 -22.57 -7.20 2.99
N TYR A 137 -23.21 -6.03 3.02
CA TYR A 137 -24.24 -5.64 2.06
C TYR A 137 -23.65 -5.00 0.80
N VAL A 138 -24.25 -5.39 -0.36
CA VAL A 138 -23.97 -4.79 -1.66
C VAL A 138 -25.24 -4.12 -2.17
N THR A 139 -25.15 -2.82 -2.43
CA THR A 139 -26.20 -2.05 -3.10
C THR A 139 -26.07 -2.17 -4.62
N SER A 140 -27.19 -2.37 -5.28
CA SER A 140 -27.23 -2.64 -6.72
C SER A 140 -28.53 -2.17 -7.38
N SER A 141 -28.52 -2.04 -8.70
CA SER A 141 -29.73 -1.76 -9.49
C SER A 141 -29.75 -2.68 -10.71
N LEU A 142 -30.87 -3.38 -10.88
CA LEU A 142 -31.15 -4.24 -12.03
C LEU A 142 -32.06 -3.52 -13.00
N PHE A 143 -31.53 -3.21 -14.17
CA PHE A 143 -32.28 -2.58 -15.27
C PHE A 143 -32.79 -3.66 -16.21
N ILE A 144 -34.09 -3.71 -16.41
CA ILE A 144 -34.75 -4.76 -17.17
C ILE A 144 -35.57 -4.12 -18.34
N PRO A 145 -35.27 -4.43 -19.61
CA PRO A 145 -36.06 -3.97 -20.75
C PRO A 145 -37.50 -4.44 -20.63
N ARG A 146 -38.47 -3.58 -20.98
CA ARG A 146 -39.92 -3.97 -20.96
C ARG A 146 -40.29 -5.01 -21.99
N LYS A 147 -39.61 -5.02 -23.13
CA LYS A 147 -39.95 -5.89 -24.25
C LYS A 147 -39.02 -7.09 -24.34
N LEU A 148 -39.10 -7.97 -23.32
CA LEU A 148 -38.37 -9.23 -23.36
C LEU A 148 -39.24 -10.33 -24.00
N THR A 149 -38.65 -11.08 -24.95
CA THR A 149 -39.27 -12.27 -25.57
C THR A 149 -38.54 -13.54 -25.09
N GLY A 150 -38.75 -13.90 -23.83
CA GLY A 150 -38.04 -15.01 -23.20
C GLY A 150 -36.84 -14.56 -22.38
N LYS A 151 -35.85 -15.45 -22.21
CA LYS A 151 -34.65 -15.12 -21.47
C LYS A 151 -33.72 -14.22 -22.27
N ALA A 152 -33.18 -13.19 -21.60
CA ALA A 152 -32.30 -12.19 -22.22
C ALA A 152 -30.85 -12.34 -21.73
N PRO A 153 -29.85 -11.94 -22.53
CA PRO A 153 -28.48 -11.82 -22.04
C PRO A 153 -28.40 -10.73 -20.98
N ALA A 154 -27.47 -10.92 -20.01
CA ALA A 154 -27.27 -9.96 -18.94
C ALA A 154 -25.82 -9.48 -18.90
N VAL A 155 -25.64 -8.22 -18.53
CA VAL A 155 -24.32 -7.58 -18.36
C VAL A 155 -24.18 -7.11 -16.91
N LEU A 156 -23.17 -7.62 -16.22
CA LEU A 156 -22.72 -7.04 -14.95
C LEU A 156 -21.90 -5.79 -15.26
N TYR A 157 -22.34 -4.65 -14.76
CA TYR A 157 -21.71 -3.35 -14.98
C TYR A 157 -21.02 -2.84 -13.71
N LEU A 158 -19.76 -2.48 -13.83
CA LEU A 158 -18.90 -2.03 -12.74
C LEU A 158 -18.43 -0.58 -12.97
N SER A 159 -18.60 0.26 -11.95
CA SER A 159 -18.17 1.66 -12.03
C SER A 159 -16.69 1.84 -11.67
N GLY A 160 -16.04 2.81 -12.28
CA GLY A 160 -14.76 3.33 -11.82
C GLY A 160 -14.92 4.25 -10.62
N HIS A 161 -13.82 4.82 -10.15
CA HIS A 161 -13.77 5.64 -8.94
C HIS A 161 -14.57 6.93 -9.09
N THR A 162 -15.75 6.96 -8.50
CA THR A 162 -16.60 8.16 -8.36
C THR A 162 -17.31 8.13 -7.02
N GLU A 163 -17.68 9.31 -6.51
CA GLU A 163 -18.43 9.42 -5.25
C GLU A 163 -19.83 8.80 -5.37
N GLU A 164 -20.44 8.90 -6.55
CA GLU A 164 -21.80 8.41 -6.83
C GLU A 164 -21.84 6.91 -7.19
N GLY A 165 -20.68 6.27 -7.36
CA GLY A 165 -20.60 4.89 -7.84
C GLY A 165 -21.18 4.77 -9.27
N TYR A 166 -21.97 3.73 -9.55
CA TYR A 166 -22.58 3.51 -10.87
C TYR A 166 -23.67 4.56 -11.22
N ARG A 167 -24.08 5.44 -10.28
CA ARG A 167 -25.09 6.48 -10.50
C ARG A 167 -24.59 7.66 -11.30
N SER A 168 -23.27 7.81 -11.44
CA SER A 168 -22.67 8.85 -12.27
C SER A 168 -23.21 8.81 -13.71
N GLU A 169 -23.47 9.99 -14.28
CA GLU A 169 -24.00 10.17 -15.65
C GLU A 169 -23.22 9.34 -16.69
N THR A 170 -21.90 9.37 -16.60
CA THR A 170 -21.00 8.63 -17.49
C THR A 170 -21.29 7.11 -17.51
N TYR A 171 -21.65 6.53 -16.38
CA TYR A 171 -21.95 5.10 -16.29
C TYR A 171 -23.39 4.80 -16.64
N GLN A 172 -24.33 5.61 -16.18
CA GLN A 172 -25.74 5.48 -16.55
C GLN A 172 -25.92 5.52 -18.07
N HIS A 173 -25.21 6.41 -18.78
CA HIS A 173 -25.30 6.51 -20.24
C HIS A 173 -25.04 5.17 -20.93
N LYS A 174 -23.99 4.46 -20.52
CA LYS A 174 -23.64 3.15 -21.08
C LYS A 174 -24.65 2.05 -20.70
N MET A 175 -25.03 2.01 -19.44
CA MET A 175 -26.02 1.04 -18.94
C MET A 175 -27.35 1.18 -19.66
N LEU A 176 -27.87 2.38 -19.76
CA LEU A 176 -29.17 2.65 -20.43
C LEU A 176 -29.09 2.35 -21.92
N ASN A 177 -27.97 2.56 -22.58
CA ASN A 177 -27.77 2.12 -23.97
C ASN A 177 -27.79 0.59 -24.11
N LEU A 178 -27.14 -0.15 -23.19
CA LEU A 178 -27.23 -1.62 -23.17
C LEU A 178 -28.70 -2.09 -22.98
N VAL A 179 -29.42 -1.45 -22.05
CA VAL A 179 -30.84 -1.74 -21.81
C VAL A 179 -31.69 -1.49 -23.07
N LYS A 180 -31.49 -0.36 -23.78
CA LYS A 180 -32.17 -0.08 -25.04
C LYS A 180 -31.87 -1.10 -26.13
N LYS A 181 -30.71 -1.73 -26.05
CA LYS A 181 -30.29 -2.81 -26.96
C LYS A 181 -30.80 -4.20 -26.53
N GLY A 182 -31.59 -4.27 -25.46
CA GLY A 182 -32.25 -5.51 -25.01
C GLY A 182 -31.46 -6.34 -23.98
N PHE A 183 -30.37 -5.80 -23.44
CA PHE A 183 -29.65 -6.46 -22.35
C PHE A 183 -30.28 -6.14 -20.99
N ILE A 184 -30.33 -7.13 -20.11
CA ILE A 184 -30.52 -6.90 -18.67
C ILE A 184 -29.18 -6.39 -18.11
N VAL A 185 -29.20 -5.32 -17.31
CA VAL A 185 -27.96 -4.76 -16.75
C VAL A 185 -28.05 -4.74 -15.24
N LEU A 186 -27.14 -5.43 -14.57
CA LEU A 186 -26.96 -5.34 -13.12
C LEU A 186 -25.76 -4.43 -12.82
N ALA A 187 -25.98 -3.30 -12.16
CA ALA A 187 -24.91 -2.45 -11.66
C ALA A 187 -24.80 -2.59 -10.16
N ILE A 188 -23.56 -2.63 -9.64
CA ILE A 188 -23.28 -2.73 -8.21
C ILE A 188 -22.41 -1.55 -7.76
N ASP A 189 -22.56 -1.12 -6.50
CA ASP A 189 -21.61 -0.21 -5.89
C ASP A 189 -20.37 -0.99 -5.43
N PRO A 190 -19.18 -0.59 -5.87
CA PRO A 190 -17.94 -1.11 -5.30
C PRO A 190 -17.78 -0.71 -3.83
N VAL A 191 -16.93 -1.40 -3.09
CA VAL A 191 -16.50 -0.98 -1.76
C VAL A 191 -16.01 0.48 -1.80
N GLY A 192 -16.39 1.29 -0.82
CA GLY A 192 -15.93 2.68 -0.71
C GLY A 192 -16.60 3.69 -1.65
N GLN A 193 -17.59 3.26 -2.44
CA GLN A 193 -18.25 4.12 -3.44
C GLN A 193 -19.78 4.06 -3.34
N GLY A 194 -20.45 5.07 -3.90
CA GLY A 194 -21.89 5.15 -3.89
C GLY A 194 -22.47 5.10 -2.50
N GLU A 195 -23.34 4.11 -2.23
CA GLU A 195 -23.94 3.88 -0.92
C GLU A 195 -23.12 2.96 -0.01
N ARG A 196 -21.89 2.56 -0.39
CA ARG A 196 -21.04 1.63 0.35
C ARG A 196 -19.76 2.26 0.90
N LYS A 197 -19.81 3.56 1.27
CA LYS A 197 -18.67 4.23 1.93
C LYS A 197 -18.36 3.55 3.25
N GLN A 198 -17.09 3.18 3.46
CA GLN A 198 -16.64 2.41 4.63
C GLN A 198 -16.42 3.29 5.87
N TYR A 199 -16.05 4.54 5.64
CA TYR A 199 -15.70 5.53 6.66
C TYR A 199 -16.68 6.73 6.65
N TYR A 200 -17.93 6.47 6.28
CA TYR A 200 -18.96 7.51 6.22
C TYR A 200 -19.26 8.09 7.59
N ASP A 201 -19.28 9.42 7.68
CA ASP A 201 -19.72 10.17 8.83
C ASP A 201 -20.91 11.08 8.48
N VAL A 202 -21.97 10.99 9.27
CA VAL A 202 -23.21 11.75 9.02
C VAL A 202 -22.99 13.25 9.13
N SER A 203 -22.15 13.69 10.05
CA SER A 203 -21.90 15.12 10.28
C SER A 203 -21.04 15.74 9.17
N ALA A 204 -20.15 14.95 8.61
CA ALA A 204 -19.33 15.33 7.45
C ALA A 204 -20.08 15.19 6.11
N GLY A 205 -21.16 14.41 6.08
CA GLY A 205 -21.89 14.09 4.86
C GLY A 205 -21.07 13.28 3.84
N GLY A 206 -19.99 12.61 4.28
CA GLY A 206 -19.06 11.92 3.42
C GLY A 206 -18.09 11.01 4.18
N SER A 207 -17.10 10.47 3.47
CA SER A 207 -16.03 9.70 4.10
C SER A 207 -15.04 10.61 4.82
N VAL A 208 -14.70 10.27 6.08
CA VAL A 208 -13.69 11.04 6.86
C VAL A 208 -12.26 10.75 6.45
N VAL A 209 -12.00 9.67 5.70
CA VAL A 209 -10.67 9.37 5.16
C VAL A 209 -10.47 9.90 3.73
N GLY A 210 -11.53 10.36 3.06
CA GLY A 210 -11.47 11.05 1.78
C GLY A 210 -12.15 10.31 0.62
N SER A 211 -11.57 10.37 -0.60
CA SER A 211 -12.13 9.78 -1.81
C SER A 211 -12.16 8.25 -1.79
N ALA A 212 -12.86 7.64 -2.76
CA ALA A 212 -12.91 6.17 -2.93
C ALA A 212 -11.53 5.52 -2.94
N THR A 213 -10.58 6.05 -3.72
CA THR A 213 -9.20 5.53 -3.78
C THR A 213 -8.48 5.62 -2.43
N ARG A 214 -8.78 6.65 -1.64
CA ARG A 214 -8.24 6.77 -0.27
C ARG A 214 -8.84 5.75 0.68
N GLU A 215 -10.15 5.53 0.63
CA GLU A 215 -10.78 4.44 1.40
C GLU A 215 -10.16 3.09 1.03
N HIS A 216 -9.94 2.82 -0.26
CA HIS A 216 -9.30 1.60 -0.74
C HIS A 216 -7.89 1.44 -0.18
N SER A 217 -7.05 2.46 -0.29
CA SER A 217 -5.68 2.41 0.23
C SER A 217 -5.65 2.27 1.76
N TYR A 218 -6.51 3.01 2.45
CA TYR A 218 -6.56 3.01 3.90
C TYR A 218 -6.94 1.63 4.47
N VAL A 219 -8.03 1.03 3.99
CA VAL A 219 -8.44 -0.31 4.46
C VAL A 219 -7.60 -1.43 3.84
N GLY A 220 -7.05 -1.21 2.64
CA GLY A 220 -6.19 -2.16 1.93
C GLY A 220 -4.85 -2.39 2.62
N THR A 221 -4.28 -1.35 3.26
CA THR A 221 -3.09 -1.50 4.11
C THR A 221 -3.30 -2.58 5.18
N GLN A 222 -4.44 -2.56 5.87
CA GLN A 222 -4.76 -3.56 6.89
C GLN A 222 -4.92 -4.96 6.30
N ALA A 223 -5.47 -5.06 5.07
CA ALA A 223 -5.55 -6.34 4.36
C ALA A 223 -4.15 -6.87 4.02
N PHE A 224 -3.27 -6.04 3.46
CA PHE A 224 -1.89 -6.44 3.15
C PHE A 224 -1.08 -6.88 4.37
N ILE A 225 -1.18 -6.15 5.49
CA ILE A 225 -0.51 -6.55 6.75
C ILE A 225 -1.00 -7.93 7.23
N SER A 226 -2.25 -8.26 6.92
CA SER A 226 -2.87 -9.55 7.26
C SER A 226 -2.61 -10.64 6.20
N GLY A 227 -1.81 -10.40 5.17
CA GLY A 227 -1.55 -11.36 4.08
C GLY A 227 -2.74 -11.55 3.14
N SER A 228 -3.49 -10.47 2.86
CA SER A 228 -4.65 -10.48 1.98
C SER A 228 -4.65 -9.22 1.11
N SER A 229 -5.65 -9.08 0.23
CA SER A 229 -5.82 -7.94 -0.66
C SER A 229 -7.26 -7.41 -0.58
N LEU A 230 -7.44 -6.10 -0.75
CA LEU A 230 -8.79 -5.51 -0.90
C LEU A 230 -9.51 -6.10 -2.12
N ALA A 231 -8.79 -6.39 -3.20
CA ALA A 231 -9.30 -7.00 -4.41
C ALA A 231 -10.15 -8.26 -4.12
N ARG A 232 -9.79 -9.07 -3.11
CA ARG A 232 -10.53 -10.28 -2.72
C ARG A 232 -11.99 -10.00 -2.41
N TYR A 233 -12.27 -8.94 -1.66
CA TYR A 233 -13.65 -8.58 -1.29
C TYR A 233 -14.45 -8.12 -2.51
N MET A 234 -13.84 -7.34 -3.39
CA MET A 234 -14.49 -6.82 -4.59
C MET A 234 -14.72 -7.91 -5.64
N ILE A 235 -13.77 -8.83 -5.80
CA ILE A 235 -13.95 -10.03 -6.66
C ILE A 235 -15.11 -10.88 -6.14
N TRP A 236 -15.15 -11.10 -4.82
CA TRP A 236 -16.23 -11.88 -4.22
C TRP A 236 -17.59 -11.22 -4.38
N ASP A 237 -17.70 -9.91 -4.20
CA ASP A 237 -18.92 -9.14 -4.46
C ASP A 237 -19.43 -9.34 -5.89
N GLY A 238 -18.51 -9.33 -6.88
CA GLY A 238 -18.83 -9.57 -8.28
C GLY A 238 -19.26 -11.01 -8.57
N ILE A 239 -18.59 -12.02 -8.00
CA ILE A 239 -19.00 -13.44 -8.10
C ILE A 239 -20.41 -13.63 -7.54
N ARG A 240 -20.73 -12.96 -6.42
CA ARG A 240 -22.05 -13.02 -5.80
C ARG A 240 -23.10 -12.22 -6.61
N ALA A 241 -22.70 -11.17 -7.31
CA ALA A 241 -23.57 -10.49 -8.28
C ALA A 241 -23.94 -11.40 -9.46
N VAL A 242 -23.00 -12.21 -9.95
CA VAL A 242 -23.28 -13.25 -10.96
C VAL A 242 -24.24 -14.31 -10.40
N ASP A 243 -24.06 -14.75 -9.13
CA ASP A 243 -25.03 -15.66 -8.48
C ASP A 243 -26.43 -15.05 -8.45
N TYR A 244 -26.57 -13.72 -8.19
CA TYR A 244 -27.85 -13.05 -8.22
C TYR A 244 -28.46 -13.02 -9.64
N LEU A 245 -27.68 -12.65 -10.66
CA LEU A 245 -28.15 -12.69 -12.05
C LEU A 245 -28.67 -14.07 -12.45
N LEU A 246 -27.95 -15.11 -12.09
CA LEU A 246 -28.34 -16.49 -12.40
C LEU A 246 -29.57 -17.00 -11.62
N SER A 247 -29.96 -16.31 -10.54
CA SER A 247 -31.21 -16.61 -9.82
C SER A 247 -32.45 -16.02 -10.46
N ARG A 248 -32.29 -15.14 -11.48
CA ARG A 248 -33.38 -14.46 -12.15
C ARG A 248 -33.93 -15.28 -13.31
N GLU A 249 -35.25 -15.43 -13.37
CA GLU A 249 -35.92 -16.24 -14.40
C GLU A 249 -35.76 -15.67 -15.81
N GLU A 250 -35.71 -14.33 -15.93
CA GLU A 250 -35.56 -13.59 -17.17
C GLU A 250 -34.13 -13.61 -17.75
N VAL A 251 -33.13 -14.02 -16.96
CA VAL A 251 -31.71 -14.04 -17.39
C VAL A 251 -31.39 -15.38 -18.08
N ASP A 252 -30.68 -15.30 -19.20
CA ASP A 252 -30.08 -16.46 -19.83
C ASP A 252 -28.72 -16.80 -19.20
N PRO A 253 -28.58 -17.93 -18.50
CA PRO A 253 -27.35 -18.27 -17.78
C PRO A 253 -26.13 -18.51 -18.68
N GLY A 254 -26.33 -18.80 -19.97
CA GLY A 254 -25.24 -18.97 -20.95
C GLY A 254 -24.79 -17.67 -21.61
N ARG A 255 -25.43 -16.53 -21.32
CA ARG A 255 -25.17 -15.25 -21.99
C ARG A 255 -24.92 -14.13 -21.00
N ILE A 256 -23.91 -14.32 -20.10
CA ILE A 256 -23.50 -13.33 -19.11
C ILE A 256 -22.27 -12.58 -19.62
N GLY A 257 -22.37 -11.25 -19.69
CA GLY A 257 -21.27 -10.33 -19.97
C GLY A 257 -20.84 -9.55 -18.74
N ILE A 258 -19.65 -8.95 -18.79
CA ILE A 258 -19.14 -8.05 -17.76
C ILE A 258 -18.37 -6.90 -18.40
N THR A 259 -18.55 -5.68 -17.88
CA THR A 259 -17.81 -4.50 -18.33
C THR A 259 -17.73 -3.43 -17.24
N GLY A 260 -16.77 -2.54 -17.38
CA GLY A 260 -16.60 -1.36 -16.54
C GLY A 260 -15.37 -0.58 -16.95
N ARG A 261 -15.30 0.71 -16.53
CA ARG A 261 -14.18 1.61 -16.86
C ARG A 261 -13.37 1.94 -15.61
N SER A 262 -12.03 2.12 -15.77
CA SER A 262 -11.10 2.49 -14.69
C SER A 262 -11.10 1.43 -13.59
N GLY A 263 -11.35 1.75 -12.32
CA GLY A 263 -11.58 0.75 -11.26
C GLY A 263 -12.63 -0.30 -11.62
N GLY A 264 -13.67 0.08 -12.42
CA GLY A 264 -14.62 -0.88 -13.00
C GLY A 264 -13.99 -1.78 -14.06
N GLY A 265 -13.00 -1.28 -14.80
CA GLY A 265 -12.17 -2.08 -15.72
C GLY A 265 -11.28 -3.07 -14.97
N THR A 266 -10.70 -2.65 -13.86
CA THR A 266 -9.96 -3.51 -12.92
C THR A 266 -10.83 -4.67 -12.45
N GLN A 267 -11.98 -4.35 -11.86
CA GLN A 267 -12.93 -5.35 -11.37
C GLN A 267 -13.42 -6.27 -12.48
N THR A 268 -13.66 -5.72 -13.70
CA THR A 268 -14.03 -6.51 -14.87
C THR A 268 -12.99 -7.57 -15.21
N ALA A 269 -11.71 -7.18 -15.27
CA ALA A 269 -10.63 -8.10 -15.56
C ALA A 269 -10.48 -9.17 -14.46
N TYR A 270 -10.52 -8.73 -13.20
CA TYR A 270 -10.37 -9.61 -12.05
C TYR A 270 -11.52 -10.62 -11.93
N ILE A 271 -12.77 -10.13 -11.85
CA ILE A 271 -13.95 -11.02 -11.69
C ILE A 271 -14.03 -12.00 -12.85
N ALA A 272 -13.77 -11.55 -14.06
CA ALA A 272 -13.82 -12.41 -15.24
C ALA A 272 -12.69 -13.44 -15.29
N ALA A 273 -11.54 -13.20 -14.64
CA ALA A 273 -10.47 -14.18 -14.50
C ALA A 273 -10.84 -15.30 -13.50
N PHE A 274 -11.66 -14.99 -12.48
CA PHE A 274 -12.07 -15.96 -11.45
C PHE A 274 -13.39 -16.67 -11.75
N ASP A 275 -14.33 -16.04 -12.48
CA ASP A 275 -15.68 -16.58 -12.68
C ASP A 275 -15.89 -17.06 -14.12
N GLU A 276 -15.80 -18.36 -14.31
CA GLU A 276 -15.97 -18.99 -15.63
C GLU A 276 -17.40 -18.91 -16.20
N ARG A 277 -18.40 -18.47 -15.44
CA ARG A 277 -19.77 -18.27 -15.90
C ARG A 277 -19.91 -17.00 -16.75
N ILE A 278 -18.92 -16.11 -16.67
CA ILE A 278 -18.86 -14.91 -17.51
C ILE A 278 -18.40 -15.28 -18.90
N HIS A 279 -19.31 -15.20 -19.86
CA HIS A 279 -19.05 -15.56 -21.24
C HIS A 279 -18.20 -14.51 -21.97
N ALA A 280 -18.58 -13.24 -21.91
CA ALA A 280 -17.89 -12.15 -22.60
C ALA A 280 -17.44 -11.05 -21.61
N ALA A 281 -16.21 -10.54 -21.75
CA ALA A 281 -15.67 -9.50 -20.87
C ALA A 281 -15.09 -8.32 -21.67
N ALA A 282 -15.39 -7.09 -21.23
CA ALA A 282 -14.93 -5.87 -21.88
C ALA A 282 -14.34 -4.88 -20.86
N PRO A 283 -13.11 -5.11 -20.33
CA PRO A 283 -12.43 -4.14 -19.46
C PRO A 283 -12.07 -2.87 -20.23
N GLU A 284 -12.44 -1.69 -19.70
CA GLU A 284 -12.20 -0.39 -20.33
C GLU A 284 -11.27 0.46 -19.45
N ALA A 285 -10.25 1.07 -20.10
CA ALA A 285 -9.34 2.06 -19.50
C ALA A 285 -8.68 1.59 -18.17
N TYR A 286 -8.08 0.39 -18.19
CA TYR A 286 -7.33 -0.20 -17.09
C TYR A 286 -6.14 -1.04 -17.58
N ILE A 287 -6.38 -1.94 -18.56
CA ILE A 287 -5.34 -2.88 -18.99
C ILE A 287 -4.16 -2.14 -19.66
N THR A 288 -3.00 -2.33 -19.08
CA THR A 288 -1.70 -1.88 -19.59
C THR A 288 -0.66 -2.98 -19.30
N SER A 289 0.57 -2.67 -18.90
CA SER A 289 1.51 -3.61 -18.28
C SER A 289 2.09 -3.03 -17.01
N PHE A 290 2.43 -3.85 -16.02
CA PHE A 290 3.08 -3.36 -14.80
C PHE A 290 4.36 -2.59 -15.10
N ARG A 291 5.16 -3.04 -16.08
CA ARG A 291 6.36 -2.31 -16.49
C ARG A 291 6.04 -0.86 -16.87
N ARG A 292 5.04 -0.63 -17.72
CA ARG A 292 4.68 0.72 -18.16
C ARG A 292 3.99 1.53 -17.06
N LEU A 293 3.21 0.86 -16.23
CA LEU A 293 2.59 1.46 -15.07
C LEU A 293 3.64 2.02 -14.09
N LEU A 294 4.63 1.20 -13.71
CA LEU A 294 5.72 1.62 -12.83
C LEU A 294 6.63 2.69 -13.46
N GLN A 295 6.71 2.78 -14.80
CA GLN A 295 7.43 3.84 -15.51
C GLN A 295 6.67 5.17 -15.61
N SER A 296 5.38 5.20 -15.31
CA SER A 296 4.53 6.38 -15.54
C SER A 296 3.84 6.86 -14.27
N ILE A 297 2.78 6.22 -13.83
CA ILE A 297 1.91 6.68 -12.74
C ILE A 297 2.10 5.89 -11.44
N GLY A 298 2.96 4.89 -11.43
CA GLY A 298 3.13 3.97 -10.29
C GLY A 298 1.97 2.99 -10.10
N PRO A 299 2.08 2.08 -9.13
CA PRO A 299 0.96 1.23 -8.75
C PRO A 299 -0.18 2.10 -8.21
N GLN A 300 -1.41 1.69 -8.51
CA GLN A 300 -2.59 2.43 -8.10
C GLN A 300 -3.02 2.06 -6.68
N ASP A 301 -4.22 2.46 -6.27
CA ASP A 301 -4.80 2.13 -4.97
C ASP A 301 -4.95 0.61 -4.74
N ALA A 302 -5.20 0.22 -3.49
CA ALA A 302 -5.10 -1.17 -3.03
C ALA A 302 -5.97 -2.19 -3.78
N GLU A 303 -7.11 -1.77 -4.35
CA GLU A 303 -7.97 -2.66 -5.09
C GLU A 303 -7.36 -3.17 -6.40
N GLN A 304 -6.42 -2.38 -6.96
CA GLN A 304 -5.81 -2.66 -8.25
C GLN A 304 -4.53 -3.51 -8.12
N ASN A 305 -4.20 -3.91 -6.89
CA ASN A 305 -2.97 -4.61 -6.59
C ASN A 305 -3.25 -5.88 -5.80
N PHE A 306 -2.69 -7.00 -6.26
CA PHE A 306 -2.66 -8.23 -5.50
C PHE A 306 -1.42 -8.28 -4.60
N TYR A 307 -1.60 -8.82 -3.41
CA TYR A 307 -0.48 -9.17 -2.54
C TYR A 307 0.50 -10.06 -3.30
N HIS A 308 1.76 -9.64 -3.43
CA HIS A 308 2.82 -10.34 -4.15
C HIS A 308 2.58 -10.60 -5.66
N GLY A 309 1.70 -9.83 -6.33
CA GLY A 309 1.29 -10.13 -7.70
C GLY A 309 2.44 -10.25 -8.71
N ILE A 310 3.40 -9.31 -8.71
CA ILE A 310 4.54 -9.36 -9.63
C ILE A 310 5.52 -10.48 -9.25
N SER A 311 5.82 -10.66 -7.95
CA SER A 311 6.74 -11.73 -7.51
C SER A 311 6.17 -13.13 -7.74
N ALA A 312 4.86 -13.29 -7.76
CA ALA A 312 4.18 -14.53 -8.13
C ALA A 312 4.19 -14.79 -9.66
N GLY A 313 4.73 -13.86 -10.46
CA GLY A 313 4.87 -14.00 -11.90
C GLY A 313 3.64 -13.61 -12.71
N LEU A 314 2.88 -12.60 -12.24
CA LEU A 314 1.73 -12.05 -12.95
C LEU A 314 2.03 -10.68 -13.56
N ASP A 315 1.39 -10.42 -14.70
CA ASP A 315 1.20 -9.10 -15.31
C ASP A 315 -0.27 -8.95 -15.73
N HIS A 316 -0.68 -7.78 -16.19
CA HIS A 316 -2.05 -7.51 -16.66
C HIS A 316 -2.51 -8.49 -17.76
N ALA A 317 -1.60 -8.96 -18.61
CA ALA A 317 -1.88 -9.94 -19.66
C ALA A 317 -2.49 -11.25 -19.11
N ASP A 318 -1.97 -11.75 -17.98
CA ASP A 318 -2.42 -13.01 -17.38
C ASP A 318 -3.91 -13.02 -17.02
N LEU A 319 -4.45 -11.85 -16.64
CA LEU A 319 -5.88 -11.69 -16.31
C LEU A 319 -6.79 -11.93 -17.53
N LEU A 320 -6.28 -11.68 -18.74
CA LEU A 320 -6.99 -11.88 -19.99
C LEU A 320 -6.67 -13.26 -20.62
N GLU A 321 -5.43 -13.70 -20.51
CA GLU A 321 -4.95 -14.98 -21.03
C GLU A 321 -5.64 -16.18 -20.35
N VAL A 322 -5.86 -16.08 -19.05
CA VAL A 322 -6.53 -17.13 -18.26
C VAL A 322 -7.95 -17.42 -18.73
N ARG A 323 -8.57 -16.45 -19.43
CA ARG A 323 -9.96 -16.54 -19.95
C ARG A 323 -10.06 -17.24 -21.31
N ALA A 324 -8.97 -17.25 -22.10
CA ALA A 324 -9.02 -17.81 -23.44
C ALA A 324 -9.54 -19.27 -23.43
N PRO A 325 -10.43 -19.63 -24.36
CA PRO A 325 -10.84 -18.88 -25.56
C PRO A 325 -12.12 -18.04 -25.43
N ARG A 326 -12.56 -17.65 -24.20
CA ARG A 326 -13.77 -16.84 -24.02
C ARG A 326 -13.60 -15.45 -24.58
N PRO A 327 -14.62 -14.86 -25.23
CA PRO A 327 -14.53 -13.53 -25.84
C PRO A 327 -14.09 -12.44 -24.87
N THR A 328 -13.12 -11.66 -25.29
CA THR A 328 -12.56 -10.54 -24.51
C THR A 328 -12.27 -9.35 -25.41
N LEU A 329 -12.78 -8.16 -25.04
CA LEU A 329 -12.54 -6.90 -25.72
C LEU A 329 -11.75 -5.96 -24.81
N MET A 330 -10.54 -5.60 -25.15
CA MET A 330 -9.75 -4.56 -24.49
C MET A 330 -10.13 -3.19 -25.05
N ILE A 331 -10.62 -2.28 -24.18
CA ILE A 331 -11.08 -0.94 -24.61
C ILE A 331 -10.11 0.10 -24.03
N THR A 332 -9.53 0.93 -24.91
CA THR A 332 -8.47 1.87 -24.57
C THR A 332 -8.61 3.23 -25.24
N THR A 333 -7.93 4.23 -24.69
CA THR A 333 -7.75 5.55 -25.32
C THR A 333 -6.28 5.90 -25.38
N THR A 334 -5.89 6.68 -26.39
CA THR A 334 -4.47 6.94 -26.72
C THR A 334 -3.78 7.83 -25.69
N GLU A 335 -4.51 8.77 -25.07
CA GLU A 335 -4.00 9.78 -24.15
C GLU A 335 -4.37 9.47 -22.68
N ASP A 336 -4.70 8.20 -22.39
CA ASP A 336 -4.99 7.75 -21.03
C ASP A 336 -3.72 7.80 -20.17
N PHE A 337 -3.86 8.01 -18.87
CA PHE A 337 -2.74 7.85 -17.92
C PHE A 337 -2.32 6.39 -17.76
N PHE A 338 -3.21 5.42 -18.03
CA PHE A 338 -2.80 4.03 -18.26
C PHE A 338 -2.13 3.92 -19.63
N SER A 339 -0.81 3.73 -19.64
CA SER A 339 0.00 3.78 -20.85
C SER A 339 -0.56 2.95 -22.00
N ILE A 340 -0.89 3.61 -23.10
CA ILE A 340 -1.36 2.94 -24.34
C ILE A 340 -0.28 2.03 -24.92
N GLN A 341 1.00 2.34 -24.74
CA GLN A 341 2.07 1.46 -25.19
C GLN A 341 2.02 0.12 -24.43
N GLY A 342 1.81 0.15 -23.11
CA GLY A 342 1.64 -1.06 -22.33
C GLY A 342 0.40 -1.85 -22.75
N ALA A 343 -0.71 -1.16 -23.03
CA ALA A 343 -1.93 -1.78 -23.54
C ALA A 343 -1.70 -2.52 -24.87
N ARG A 344 -0.97 -1.88 -25.81
CA ARG A 344 -0.61 -2.50 -27.09
C ARG A 344 0.39 -3.66 -26.94
N GLU A 345 1.30 -3.60 -25.97
CA GLU A 345 2.22 -4.69 -25.63
C GLU A 345 1.44 -5.88 -25.08
N THR A 346 0.55 -5.67 -24.13
CA THR A 346 -0.36 -6.67 -23.55
C THR A 346 -1.28 -7.29 -24.60
N ALA A 347 -1.90 -6.49 -25.47
CA ALA A 347 -2.76 -7.02 -26.51
C ALA A 347 -2.02 -7.98 -27.47
N ARG A 348 -0.78 -7.65 -27.85
CA ARG A 348 0.05 -8.53 -28.67
C ARG A 348 0.42 -9.85 -27.96
N GLU A 349 0.61 -9.82 -26.65
CA GLU A 349 0.86 -11.02 -25.86
C GLU A 349 -0.39 -11.88 -25.78
N VAL A 350 -1.52 -11.31 -25.38
CA VAL A 350 -2.81 -12.01 -25.25
C VAL A 350 -3.28 -12.61 -26.58
N SER A 351 -3.03 -11.94 -27.72
CA SER A 351 -3.38 -12.51 -29.04
C SER A 351 -2.80 -13.88 -29.27
N LYS A 352 -1.60 -14.19 -28.74
CA LYS A 352 -0.93 -15.47 -28.96
C LYS A 352 -1.71 -16.66 -28.37
N VAL A 353 -2.33 -16.49 -27.19
CA VAL A 353 -3.12 -17.58 -26.61
C VAL A 353 -4.39 -17.81 -27.40
N TYR A 354 -5.05 -16.75 -27.90
CA TYR A 354 -6.25 -16.90 -28.75
C TYR A 354 -5.92 -17.50 -30.13
N ASP A 355 -4.74 -17.19 -30.68
CA ASP A 355 -4.23 -17.85 -31.90
C ASP A 355 -3.97 -19.34 -31.64
N ALA A 356 -3.38 -19.70 -30.50
CA ALA A 356 -3.15 -21.09 -30.11
C ALA A 356 -4.45 -21.90 -29.94
N TYR A 357 -5.54 -21.24 -29.53
CA TYR A 357 -6.88 -21.83 -29.47
C TYR A 357 -7.63 -21.84 -30.82
N GLU A 358 -7.02 -21.31 -31.90
CA GLU A 358 -7.65 -21.15 -33.20
C GLU A 358 -8.91 -20.25 -33.17
N THR A 359 -8.97 -19.32 -32.23
CA THR A 359 -10.09 -18.38 -32.01
C THR A 359 -9.64 -16.90 -32.00
N PRO A 360 -8.86 -16.43 -32.98
CA PRO A 360 -8.33 -15.07 -32.96
C PRO A 360 -9.42 -14.00 -32.92
N GLY A 361 -10.62 -14.27 -33.48
CA GLY A 361 -11.76 -13.36 -33.43
C GLY A 361 -12.40 -13.18 -32.05
N HIS A 362 -12.05 -14.00 -31.07
CA HIS A 362 -12.56 -13.89 -29.71
C HIS A 362 -11.77 -12.88 -28.83
N PHE A 363 -10.61 -12.41 -29.29
CA PHE A 363 -9.89 -11.34 -28.65
C PHE A 363 -9.74 -10.15 -29.60
N ASN A 364 -10.04 -8.96 -29.10
CA ASN A 364 -9.79 -7.73 -29.83
C ASN A 364 -9.39 -6.60 -28.88
N MET A 365 -8.67 -5.62 -29.40
CA MET A 365 -8.37 -4.36 -28.73
C MET A 365 -8.94 -3.23 -29.59
N VAL A 366 -9.72 -2.34 -28.98
CA VAL A 366 -10.14 -1.09 -29.61
C VAL A 366 -9.42 0.08 -28.95
N GLU A 367 -9.02 1.04 -29.77
CA GLU A 367 -8.32 2.24 -29.35
C GLU A 367 -8.92 3.44 -30.06
N ASP A 368 -9.26 4.49 -29.29
CA ASP A 368 -9.72 5.76 -29.84
C ASP A 368 -8.93 6.94 -29.26
N GLY A 369 -8.99 8.11 -29.88
CA GLY A 369 -8.37 9.32 -29.36
C GLY A 369 -9.03 9.84 -28.10
N GLY A 370 -8.24 10.35 -27.17
CA GLY A 370 -8.73 10.98 -25.94
C GLY A 370 -8.00 10.51 -24.67
N GLY A 371 -8.25 11.24 -23.57
CA GLY A 371 -7.73 10.93 -22.24
C GLY A 371 -8.52 9.81 -21.55
N HIS A 372 -8.52 9.80 -20.22
CA HIS A 372 -9.21 8.77 -19.41
C HIS A 372 -10.74 8.91 -19.51
N THR A 373 -11.33 8.48 -20.61
CA THR A 373 -12.76 8.66 -20.92
C THR A 373 -13.34 7.49 -21.73
N SER A 374 -14.68 7.37 -21.77
CA SER A 374 -15.39 6.48 -22.68
C SER A 374 -15.81 7.27 -23.90
N THR A 375 -15.06 7.16 -24.99
CA THR A 375 -15.43 7.82 -26.26
C THR A 375 -16.65 7.17 -26.89
N ARG A 376 -17.30 7.86 -27.84
CA ARG A 376 -18.43 7.29 -28.55
C ARG A 376 -18.03 6.02 -29.32
N ALA A 377 -16.89 6.06 -30.01
CA ALA A 377 -16.40 4.90 -30.77
C ALA A 377 -16.15 3.69 -29.86
N ASN A 378 -15.54 3.90 -28.67
CA ASN A 378 -15.32 2.84 -27.69
C ASN A 378 -16.64 2.27 -27.15
N ARG A 379 -17.65 3.12 -26.89
CA ARG A 379 -18.97 2.65 -26.45
C ARG A 379 -19.66 1.82 -27.51
N GLU A 380 -19.67 2.29 -28.76
CA GLU A 380 -20.28 1.57 -29.91
C GLU A 380 -19.55 0.23 -30.15
N ALA A 381 -18.24 0.17 -30.03
CA ALA A 381 -17.49 -1.08 -30.13
C ALA A 381 -17.86 -2.07 -28.99
N MET A 382 -18.04 -1.59 -27.75
CA MET A 382 -18.49 -2.41 -26.63
C MET A 382 -19.90 -2.98 -26.88
N TYR A 383 -20.83 -2.16 -27.38
CA TYR A 383 -22.19 -2.62 -27.69
C TYR A 383 -22.17 -3.68 -28.79
N ALA A 384 -21.42 -3.44 -29.88
CA ALA A 384 -21.25 -4.41 -30.95
C ALA A 384 -20.68 -5.74 -30.45
N PHE A 385 -19.66 -5.68 -29.62
CA PHE A 385 -19.01 -6.86 -29.00
C PHE A 385 -20.02 -7.70 -28.22
N PHE A 386 -20.80 -7.08 -27.33
CA PHE A 386 -21.80 -7.83 -26.56
C PHE A 386 -22.97 -8.32 -27.43
N GLN A 387 -23.38 -7.58 -28.45
CA GLN A 387 -24.41 -8.01 -29.40
C GLN A 387 -23.98 -9.26 -30.19
N GLU A 388 -22.70 -9.33 -30.57
CA GLU A 388 -22.12 -10.48 -31.26
C GLU A 388 -21.96 -11.69 -30.33
N HIS A 389 -21.22 -11.52 -29.25
CA HIS A 389 -20.78 -12.63 -28.41
C HIS A 389 -21.82 -13.10 -27.38
N LEU A 390 -22.88 -12.33 -27.14
CA LEU A 390 -24.02 -12.76 -26.31
C LEU A 390 -25.28 -13.06 -27.14
N ASP A 391 -25.11 -13.26 -28.44
CA ASP A 391 -26.20 -13.61 -29.39
C ASP A 391 -27.44 -12.70 -29.23
N ASN A 392 -27.22 -11.38 -29.33
CA ASN A 392 -28.26 -10.38 -29.23
C ASN A 392 -28.09 -9.31 -30.33
N PRO A 393 -28.21 -9.70 -31.63
CA PRO A 393 -27.88 -8.84 -32.76
C PRO A 393 -28.78 -7.60 -32.81
N GLY A 394 -28.20 -6.45 -33.15
CA GLY A 394 -28.91 -5.18 -33.23
C GLY A 394 -28.02 -4.03 -33.72
N ASP A 395 -28.53 -2.81 -33.62
CA ASP A 395 -27.78 -1.59 -33.94
C ASP A 395 -26.85 -1.19 -32.77
N PRO A 396 -25.51 -1.16 -32.95
CA PRO A 396 -24.58 -0.77 -31.90
C PRO A 396 -24.47 0.74 -31.69
N THR A 397 -25.15 1.56 -32.52
CA THR A 397 -25.05 3.04 -32.47
C THR A 397 -25.42 3.57 -31.07
N ASP A 398 -24.57 4.44 -30.53
CA ASP A 398 -24.78 5.14 -29.29
C ASP A 398 -25.97 6.11 -29.37
N GLN A 399 -26.89 5.99 -28.42
CA GLN A 399 -28.16 6.74 -28.43
C GLN A 399 -28.21 7.71 -27.25
N ALA A 400 -28.90 8.82 -27.44
CA ALA A 400 -29.27 9.70 -26.35
C ALA A 400 -30.17 8.97 -25.34
N VAL A 401 -29.90 9.15 -24.07
CA VAL A 401 -30.62 8.54 -22.94
C VAL A 401 -30.94 9.61 -21.90
N GLU A 402 -32.04 9.44 -21.21
CA GLU A 402 -32.39 10.27 -20.05
C GLU A 402 -31.69 9.70 -18.79
N ILE A 403 -30.86 10.52 -18.17
CA ILE A 403 -30.14 10.16 -16.92
C ILE A 403 -31.11 10.25 -15.75
N LEU A 404 -31.11 9.23 -14.93
CA LEU A 404 -31.94 9.17 -13.71
C LEU A 404 -31.30 10.03 -12.61
N GLY A 405 -32.15 10.74 -11.88
CA GLY A 405 -31.72 11.58 -10.77
C GLY A 405 -31.27 10.79 -9.53
N GLU A 406 -30.58 11.46 -8.63
CA GLU A 406 -30.05 10.86 -7.39
C GLU A 406 -31.13 10.15 -6.58
N GLU A 407 -32.29 10.81 -6.36
CA GLU A 407 -33.44 10.22 -5.64
C GLU A 407 -34.02 8.99 -6.36
N GLU A 408 -34.03 9.00 -7.69
CA GLU A 408 -34.49 7.86 -8.47
C GLU A 408 -33.53 6.66 -8.34
N MET A 409 -32.24 6.92 -8.16
CA MET A 409 -31.21 5.90 -8.09
C MET A 409 -30.86 5.45 -6.66
N ARG A 410 -31.49 6.02 -5.64
CA ARG A 410 -31.27 5.66 -4.25
C ARG A 410 -31.76 4.24 -3.97
N VAL A 411 -30.89 3.41 -3.38
CA VAL A 411 -31.17 2.01 -3.06
C VAL A 411 -31.59 1.84 -1.59
N THR A 412 -30.86 2.48 -0.68
CA THR A 412 -31.14 2.40 0.77
C THR A 412 -31.86 3.64 1.29
N GLU A 413 -32.46 3.57 2.47
CA GLU A 413 -33.28 4.65 3.05
C GLU A 413 -32.52 5.97 3.15
N THR A 414 -31.28 5.93 3.67
CA THR A 414 -30.46 7.13 3.91
C THR A 414 -29.45 7.42 2.78
N GLY A 415 -29.39 6.57 1.74
CA GLY A 415 -28.37 6.65 0.70
C GLY A 415 -26.99 6.12 1.14
N GLN A 416 -26.90 5.47 2.31
CA GLN A 416 -25.69 4.81 2.80
C GLN A 416 -26.02 3.52 3.53
N VAL A 417 -25.30 2.44 3.24
CA VAL A 417 -25.47 1.13 3.89
C VAL A 417 -25.26 1.24 5.39
N ILE A 418 -24.19 1.90 5.81
CA ILE A 418 -23.78 1.97 7.22
C ILE A 418 -24.86 2.64 8.10
N THR A 419 -25.59 3.60 7.58
CA THR A 419 -26.64 4.33 8.32
C THR A 419 -28.04 3.75 8.13
N SER A 420 -28.28 3.00 7.03
CA SER A 420 -29.58 2.37 6.76
C SER A 420 -29.70 0.96 7.31
N LEU A 421 -28.61 0.19 7.25
CA LEU A 421 -28.60 -1.24 7.52
C LEU A 421 -27.58 -1.62 8.60
N GLY A 422 -26.54 -0.81 8.76
CA GLY A 422 -25.37 -1.21 9.56
C GLY A 422 -24.58 -2.31 8.84
N GLY A 423 -24.20 -3.32 9.60
CA GLY A 423 -23.51 -4.52 9.10
C GLY A 423 -21.99 -4.41 9.09
N GLU A 424 -21.37 -5.34 8.39
CA GLU A 424 -19.91 -5.45 8.30
C GLU A 424 -19.33 -4.44 7.30
N THR A 425 -18.09 -4.06 7.56
CA THR A 425 -17.24 -3.29 6.65
C THR A 425 -15.99 -4.10 6.31
N VAL A 426 -15.22 -3.72 5.30
CA VAL A 426 -13.92 -4.38 5.03
C VAL A 426 -13.00 -4.29 6.24
N PHE A 427 -13.01 -3.16 6.97
CA PHE A 427 -12.27 -3.04 8.23
C PHE A 427 -12.68 -4.12 9.24
N SER A 428 -13.97 -4.32 9.47
CA SER A 428 -14.44 -5.32 10.47
C SER A 428 -14.12 -6.75 10.02
N LEU A 429 -14.18 -7.02 8.72
CA LEU A 429 -13.80 -8.31 8.14
C LEU A 429 -12.29 -8.56 8.30
N ASN A 430 -11.43 -7.60 7.90
CA ASN A 430 -9.98 -7.67 8.10
C ASN A 430 -9.63 -7.91 9.58
N ARG A 431 -10.23 -7.13 10.49
CA ARG A 431 -10.00 -7.27 11.93
C ARG A 431 -10.43 -8.64 12.46
N ARG A 432 -11.52 -9.21 11.94
CA ARG A 432 -11.99 -10.56 12.35
C ARG A 432 -11.00 -11.64 11.93
N GLU A 433 -10.53 -11.59 10.69
CA GLU A 433 -9.54 -12.54 10.17
C GLU A 433 -8.19 -12.40 10.87
N ALA A 434 -7.68 -11.17 11.00
CA ALA A 434 -6.43 -10.92 11.70
C ALA A 434 -6.50 -11.35 13.18
N ARG A 435 -7.66 -11.18 13.85
CA ARG A 435 -7.86 -11.67 15.22
C ARG A 435 -7.68 -13.18 15.32
N GLN A 436 -8.17 -13.95 14.33
CA GLN A 436 -7.98 -15.39 14.31
C GLN A 436 -6.49 -15.73 14.17
N LYS A 437 -5.77 -15.10 13.23
CA LYS A 437 -4.32 -15.29 13.04
C LYS A 437 -3.54 -14.95 14.32
N ILE A 438 -3.86 -13.85 14.97
CA ILE A 438 -3.24 -13.47 16.26
C ILE A 438 -3.54 -14.48 17.37
N GLN A 439 -4.73 -15.07 17.42
CA GLN A 439 -5.02 -16.13 18.41
C GLN A 439 -4.17 -17.38 18.16
N GLU A 440 -3.97 -17.78 16.92
CA GLU A 440 -3.10 -18.89 16.52
C GLU A 440 -1.63 -18.57 16.85
N LEU A 441 -1.16 -17.36 16.54
CA LEU A 441 0.18 -16.88 16.89
C LEU A 441 0.41 -16.90 18.42
N ARG A 442 -0.54 -16.39 19.21
CA ARG A 442 -0.45 -16.42 20.68
C ARG A 442 -0.50 -17.84 21.25
N ALA A 443 -1.20 -18.75 20.58
CA ALA A 443 -1.19 -20.15 20.97
C ALA A 443 0.19 -20.81 20.75
N SER A 444 0.91 -20.47 19.68
CA SER A 444 2.27 -20.98 19.40
C SER A 444 3.33 -20.46 20.39
N ARG A 445 3.14 -19.27 20.98
CA ARG A 445 4.00 -18.66 22.01
C ARG A 445 4.15 -19.51 23.29
N LYS A 446 3.29 -20.52 23.51
CA LYS A 446 3.39 -21.44 24.64
C LYS A 446 4.68 -22.26 24.63
N ASN A 447 5.29 -22.48 23.47
CA ASN A 447 6.56 -23.17 23.31
C ASN A 447 7.58 -22.23 22.65
N ILE A 448 8.29 -21.46 23.46
CA ILE A 448 9.24 -20.45 22.99
C ILE A 448 10.41 -21.05 22.19
N GLU A 449 10.81 -22.30 22.47
CA GLU A 449 11.95 -22.95 21.83
C GLU A 449 11.69 -23.28 20.36
N THR A 450 10.43 -23.50 19.98
CA THR A 450 10.03 -23.71 18.59
C THR A 450 9.48 -22.43 17.97
N HIS A 451 8.82 -21.59 18.75
CA HIS A 451 8.18 -20.36 18.30
C HIS A 451 9.20 -19.32 17.81
N LEU A 452 10.19 -18.96 18.64
CA LEU A 452 11.13 -17.89 18.31
C LEU A 452 12.00 -18.17 17.06
N PRO A 453 12.54 -19.39 16.85
CA PRO A 453 13.21 -19.71 15.58
C PRO A 453 12.31 -19.58 14.36
N MET A 454 11.07 -20.05 14.45
CA MET A 454 10.08 -19.90 13.37
C MET A 454 9.81 -18.41 13.08
N VAL A 455 9.59 -17.60 14.09
CA VAL A 455 9.42 -16.13 13.96
C VAL A 455 10.60 -15.50 13.23
N LEU A 456 11.83 -15.83 13.60
CA LEU A 456 13.02 -15.25 12.96
C LEU A 456 13.16 -15.65 11.49
N GLU A 457 12.81 -16.89 11.14
CA GLU A 457 12.80 -17.36 9.75
C GLU A 457 11.72 -16.64 8.94
N SER A 458 10.48 -16.65 9.43
CA SER A 458 9.35 -16.00 8.77
C SER A 458 9.55 -14.48 8.63
N ALA A 459 10.12 -13.82 9.64
CA ALA A 459 10.40 -12.40 9.56
C ALA A 459 11.45 -12.06 8.50
N ARG A 460 12.44 -12.92 8.28
CA ARG A 460 13.39 -12.76 7.17
C ARG A 460 12.72 -12.92 5.81
N GLU A 461 11.89 -13.95 5.68
CA GLU A 461 11.19 -14.25 4.44
C GLU A 461 10.18 -13.16 4.09
N LEU A 462 9.21 -12.89 4.98
CA LEU A 462 8.13 -11.94 4.72
C LEU A 462 8.61 -10.49 4.59
N SER A 463 9.66 -10.09 5.35
CA SER A 463 10.24 -8.77 5.16
C SER A 463 11.01 -8.64 3.83
N GLY A 464 11.31 -9.74 3.16
CA GLY A 464 12.17 -9.76 1.99
C GLY A 464 13.62 -9.33 2.29
N TYR A 465 14.06 -9.52 3.55
CA TYR A 465 15.43 -9.17 3.97
C TYR A 465 16.48 -9.91 3.18
N GLN A 466 17.45 -9.17 2.66
CA GLN A 466 18.62 -9.73 1.98
C GLN A 466 19.87 -9.61 2.85
N VAL A 467 20.55 -10.73 3.07
CA VAL A 467 21.81 -10.74 3.85
C VAL A 467 22.85 -9.88 3.12
N PRO A 468 23.39 -8.83 3.76
CA PRO A 468 24.38 -7.98 3.12
C PRO A 468 25.62 -8.76 2.66
N GLY A 469 25.98 -8.55 1.39
CA GLY A 469 27.21 -9.07 0.82
C GLY A 469 28.45 -8.28 1.26
N LYS A 470 29.40 -8.09 0.32
CA LYS A 470 30.59 -7.28 0.56
C LYS A 470 30.22 -5.83 0.85
N ILE A 471 30.68 -5.29 1.95
CA ILE A 471 30.48 -3.89 2.31
C ILE A 471 31.32 -2.99 1.41
N ALA A 472 30.71 -2.01 0.79
CA ALA A 472 31.41 -1.01 -0.01
C ALA A 472 32.24 -0.08 0.89
N GLU A 473 33.42 0.30 0.44
CA GLU A 473 34.24 1.29 1.12
C GLU A 473 33.46 2.63 1.20
N PRO A 474 33.37 3.25 2.38
CA PRO A 474 32.64 4.50 2.53
C PRO A 474 33.42 5.66 1.92
N VAL A 475 32.69 6.63 1.41
CA VAL A 475 33.25 7.86 0.83
C VAL A 475 33.13 9.00 1.83
N PHE A 476 34.25 9.54 2.23
CA PHE A 476 34.31 10.73 3.09
C PHE A 476 33.97 12.00 2.27
N THR A 477 33.05 12.83 2.79
CA THR A 477 32.58 14.04 2.11
C THR A 477 32.86 15.33 2.85
N GLY A 478 33.20 15.26 4.14
CA GLY A 478 33.53 16.44 4.91
C GLY A 478 33.56 16.21 6.41
N ARG A 479 33.97 17.24 7.14
CA ARG A 479 34.09 17.23 8.61
C ARG A 479 33.66 18.56 9.20
N ILE A 480 33.03 18.51 10.36
CA ILE A 480 32.66 19.67 11.16
C ILE A 480 33.25 19.46 12.56
N SER A 481 33.99 20.43 13.07
CA SER A 481 34.49 20.41 14.46
C SER A 481 33.48 21.07 15.38
N ARG A 482 33.22 20.45 16.52
CA ARG A 482 32.40 20.94 17.63
C ARG A 482 33.21 20.92 18.92
N ASP A 483 32.70 21.52 19.99
CA ASP A 483 33.35 21.48 21.29
C ASP A 483 33.28 20.06 21.88
N GLY A 484 34.43 19.41 22.03
CA GLY A 484 34.56 18.07 22.58
C GLY A 484 34.29 16.91 21.63
N TYR A 485 33.97 17.16 20.33
CA TYR A 485 33.76 16.09 19.33
C TYR A 485 33.88 16.59 17.89
N GLU A 486 33.97 15.65 16.95
CA GLU A 486 33.93 15.90 15.50
C GLU A 486 32.75 15.17 14.86
N ILE A 487 32.17 15.79 13.82
CA ILE A 487 31.17 15.18 12.94
C ILE A 487 31.82 14.91 11.60
N GLU A 488 32.04 13.66 11.25
CA GLU A 488 32.50 13.25 9.92
C GLU A 488 31.29 12.88 9.06
N LYS A 489 31.29 13.32 7.81
CA LYS A 489 30.23 13.08 6.83
C LYS A 489 30.68 12.02 5.84
N TYR A 490 29.88 10.97 5.66
CA TYR A 490 30.14 9.87 4.77
C TYR A 490 28.90 9.43 4.01
N PHE A 491 29.09 8.74 2.91
CA PHE A 491 28.09 7.82 2.39
C PHE A 491 28.71 6.46 2.05
N THR A 492 27.89 5.41 2.12
CA THR A 492 28.18 4.07 1.61
C THR A 492 27.12 3.65 0.60
N ARG A 493 27.15 2.40 0.13
CA ARG A 493 26.18 1.86 -0.83
C ARG A 493 25.21 0.92 -0.13
N GLY A 494 23.91 1.13 -0.32
CA GLY A 494 22.86 0.19 0.03
C GLY A 494 22.80 -1.03 -0.90
N GLU A 495 21.83 -1.91 -0.70
CA GLU A 495 21.70 -3.15 -1.45
C GLU A 495 21.49 -2.93 -2.97
N GLY A 496 20.73 -1.91 -3.35
CA GLY A 496 20.49 -1.50 -4.74
C GLY A 496 21.55 -0.54 -5.31
N GLY A 497 22.69 -0.37 -4.64
CA GLY A 497 23.75 0.54 -5.08
C GLY A 497 23.44 2.03 -4.86
N TYR A 498 22.30 2.37 -4.30
CA TYR A 498 21.94 3.73 -3.90
C TYR A 498 22.81 4.22 -2.75
N PRO A 499 22.99 5.57 -2.59
CA PRO A 499 23.76 6.11 -1.47
C PRO A 499 23.00 5.94 -0.17
N VAL A 500 23.73 5.62 0.90
CA VAL A 500 23.31 5.69 2.30
C VAL A 500 24.17 6.73 2.97
N PRO A 501 23.74 8.01 3.01
CA PRO A 501 24.48 9.08 3.68
C PRO A 501 24.43 8.87 5.19
N TYR A 502 25.53 9.16 5.89
CA TYR A 502 25.54 9.10 7.35
C TYR A 502 26.52 10.09 7.98
N LEU A 503 26.22 10.47 9.21
CA LEU A 503 27.11 11.21 10.09
C LEU A 503 27.79 10.23 11.04
N LEU A 504 29.09 10.44 11.28
CA LEU A 504 29.85 9.74 12.30
C LEU A 504 30.37 10.78 13.30
N MET A 505 29.70 10.88 14.45
CA MET A 505 30.06 11.81 15.52
C MET A 505 31.05 11.11 16.44
N LYS A 506 32.27 11.64 16.53
CA LYS A 506 33.40 11.06 17.27
C LYS A 506 33.76 11.93 18.46
N PRO A 507 33.58 11.48 19.71
CA PRO A 507 34.00 12.23 20.88
C PRO A 507 35.54 12.27 20.99
N ASP A 508 36.09 13.35 21.53
CA ASP A 508 37.54 13.45 21.82
C ASP A 508 38.02 12.33 22.74
N ASN A 509 37.17 11.89 23.68
CA ASN A 509 37.44 10.82 24.62
C ASN A 509 36.45 9.67 24.46
N SER A 510 36.75 8.74 23.55
CA SER A 510 35.87 7.60 23.27
C SER A 510 35.91 6.55 24.39
N ASN A 511 34.72 6.01 24.75
CA ASN A 511 34.56 4.85 25.61
C ASN A 511 34.65 3.50 24.88
N GLY A 512 34.90 3.52 23.57
CA GLY A 512 34.97 2.36 22.68
C GLY A 512 33.63 1.75 22.27
N LYS A 513 32.51 2.38 22.60
CA LYS A 513 31.17 1.94 22.25
C LYS A 513 30.58 2.85 21.18
N VAL A 514 29.68 2.27 20.36
CA VAL A 514 29.01 2.99 19.27
C VAL A 514 27.50 2.92 19.45
N VAL A 515 26.81 4.02 19.18
CA VAL A 515 25.35 4.07 19.04
C VAL A 515 25.01 4.28 17.56
N LEU A 516 24.24 3.36 16.98
CA LEU A 516 23.54 3.56 15.74
C LEU A 516 22.18 4.21 16.05
N TYR A 517 21.96 5.45 15.59
CA TYR A 517 20.78 6.25 15.89
C TYR A 517 19.89 6.39 14.65
N LEU A 518 18.65 5.89 14.71
CA LEU A 518 17.67 5.88 13.63
C LEU A 518 16.51 6.81 13.96
N HIS A 519 16.22 7.73 13.02
CA HIS A 519 15.12 8.68 13.12
C HIS A 519 14.30 8.69 11.81
N PRO A 520 12.95 8.88 11.83
CA PRO A 520 12.13 8.95 10.62
C PRO A 520 12.60 10.01 9.60
N ASP A 521 13.02 11.18 10.08
CA ASP A 521 13.51 12.28 9.25
C ASP A 521 14.97 12.10 8.80
N GLY A 522 15.62 10.98 9.12
CA GLY A 522 17.02 10.72 8.81
C GLY A 522 18.00 11.39 9.81
N LYS A 523 19.26 11.52 9.39
CA LYS A 523 20.39 11.97 10.21
C LYS A 523 20.30 13.41 10.72
N ALA A 524 19.46 14.24 10.12
CA ALA A 524 19.32 15.67 10.42
C ALA A 524 17.92 16.02 10.92
N GLY A 525 17.18 15.13 11.50
CA GLY A 525 15.76 15.17 11.85
C GLY A 525 15.30 16.25 12.83
N GLY A 526 15.97 17.40 12.91
CA GLY A 526 15.59 18.53 13.75
C GLY A 526 16.44 18.70 15.02
N THR A 527 15.98 19.52 15.97
CA THR A 527 16.74 19.85 17.20
C THR A 527 16.80 18.68 18.17
N THR A 528 15.69 18.01 18.48
CA THR A 528 15.61 16.94 19.45
C THR A 528 16.52 15.73 19.11
N PRO A 529 16.54 15.17 17.90
CA PRO A 529 17.48 14.12 17.53
C PRO A 529 18.95 14.53 17.66
N MET A 530 19.28 15.77 17.32
CA MET A 530 20.64 16.26 17.48
C MET A 530 21.04 16.33 18.95
N GLU A 531 20.17 16.84 19.83
CA GLU A 531 20.40 16.91 21.29
C GLU A 531 20.61 15.50 21.88
N GLU A 532 19.84 14.50 21.46
CA GLU A 532 20.00 13.11 21.90
C GLU A 532 21.33 12.51 21.40
N MET A 533 21.69 12.73 20.15
CA MET A 533 22.97 12.27 19.61
C MET A 533 24.15 12.91 20.36
N GLU A 534 24.08 14.22 20.63
CA GLU A 534 25.07 14.95 21.43
C GLU A 534 25.13 14.43 22.86
N TRP A 535 23.99 14.07 23.47
CA TRP A 535 23.94 13.46 24.79
C TRP A 535 24.79 12.16 24.87
N PHE A 536 24.73 11.29 23.84
CA PHE A 536 25.58 10.11 23.75
C PHE A 536 27.04 10.45 23.51
N VAL A 537 27.33 11.39 22.59
CA VAL A 537 28.71 11.80 22.27
C VAL A 537 29.43 12.39 23.48
N GLN A 538 28.75 13.26 24.25
CA GLN A 538 29.30 13.85 25.47
C GLN A 538 29.61 12.82 26.55
N ARG A 539 29.03 11.59 26.46
CA ARG A 539 29.32 10.44 27.35
C ARG A 539 30.32 9.46 26.75
N GLY A 540 31.00 9.88 25.70
CA GLY A 540 32.10 9.13 25.09
C GLY A 540 31.65 8.10 24.03
N PHE A 541 30.39 8.01 23.70
CA PHE A 541 29.95 7.12 22.61
C PHE A 541 30.28 7.76 21.23
N THR A 542 30.75 6.96 20.29
CA THR A 542 30.68 7.33 18.89
C THR A 542 29.24 7.13 18.42
N VAL A 543 28.66 8.10 17.67
CA VAL A 543 27.31 8.00 17.15
C VAL A 543 27.34 7.94 15.63
N LEU A 544 26.68 6.94 15.04
CA LEU A 544 26.41 6.87 13.61
C LEU A 544 24.92 7.13 13.37
N ALA A 545 24.58 8.16 12.61
CA ALA A 545 23.23 8.50 12.21
C ALA A 545 23.10 8.48 10.68
N PRO A 546 22.35 7.52 10.10
CA PRO A 546 22.18 7.43 8.64
C PRO A 546 20.93 8.13 8.14
N ASP A 547 20.93 8.46 6.83
CA ASP A 547 19.71 8.53 6.03
C ASP A 547 19.50 7.14 5.40
N LEU A 548 18.60 6.35 5.96
CA LEU A 548 18.18 5.10 5.33
C LEU A 548 17.39 5.42 4.05
N VAL A 549 17.37 4.50 3.10
CA VAL A 549 16.70 4.74 1.82
C VAL A 549 15.25 5.21 2.00
N GLY A 550 14.88 6.29 1.32
CA GLY A 550 13.57 6.95 1.48
C GLY A 550 13.48 7.91 2.67
N THR A 551 14.61 8.28 3.32
CA THR A 551 14.65 9.32 4.36
C THR A 551 15.74 10.35 4.10
N GLY A 552 15.66 11.51 4.74
CA GLY A 552 16.66 12.58 4.65
C GLY A 552 17.05 12.93 3.21
N GLU A 553 18.33 12.87 2.86
CA GLU A 553 18.82 13.18 1.50
C GLU A 553 18.39 12.16 0.43
N THR A 554 17.87 10.97 0.83
CA THR A 554 17.44 9.90 -0.08
C THR A 554 15.92 9.75 -0.17
N GLY A 555 15.16 10.69 0.36
CA GLY A 555 13.70 10.66 0.29
C GLY A 555 13.04 12.00 0.64
N PRO A 556 11.71 12.02 0.60
CA PRO A 556 10.77 10.94 0.25
C PRO A 556 10.56 10.68 -1.25
N GLY A 557 11.16 11.53 -2.14
CA GLY A 557 11.01 11.44 -3.58
C GLY A 557 9.83 12.20 -4.16
N ASP A 558 9.80 12.32 -5.50
CA ASP A 558 8.77 13.09 -6.20
C ASP A 558 7.37 12.45 -6.11
N LEU A 559 7.31 11.13 -5.97
CA LEU A 559 6.04 10.39 -5.83
C LEU A 559 5.30 10.66 -4.52
N ALA A 560 5.96 11.15 -3.49
CA ALA A 560 5.31 11.57 -2.24
C ALA A 560 4.13 12.52 -2.45
N ASN A 561 4.06 13.19 -3.59
CA ASN A 561 3.05 14.18 -3.93
C ASN A 561 2.06 13.76 -5.03
N TYR A 562 2.16 12.53 -5.62
CA TYR A 562 1.58 12.33 -6.94
C TYR A 562 0.15 11.77 -6.99
N VAL A 563 -0.23 10.64 -6.48
CA VAL A 563 -1.54 10.06 -6.88
C VAL A 563 -2.53 9.81 -5.74
N THR A 564 -2.08 9.32 -4.64
CA THR A 564 -2.96 8.97 -3.53
C THR A 564 -2.79 9.94 -2.36
N ARG A 565 -2.97 11.23 -2.62
CA ARG A 565 -2.94 12.24 -1.56
C ARG A 565 -3.99 11.96 -0.48
N VAL A 566 -3.73 11.02 0.37
CA VAL A 566 -4.19 11.13 1.73
C VAL A 566 -3.35 12.27 2.31
N LYS A 567 -3.96 13.36 2.68
CA LYS A 567 -3.30 14.62 3.07
C LYS A 567 -2.27 14.46 4.19
N ASP A 568 -2.19 13.29 4.78
CA ASP A 568 -1.43 12.89 5.96
C ASP A 568 -0.59 11.61 5.74
N PHE A 569 -0.45 11.10 4.50
CA PHE A 569 0.41 9.95 4.14
C PHE A 569 1.81 10.38 3.68
N ASP A 570 2.36 11.45 4.23
CA ASP A 570 3.75 11.83 4.02
C ASP A 570 4.64 11.21 5.14
N PRO A 571 5.85 10.78 4.85
CA PRO A 571 6.79 11.22 3.81
C PRO A 571 7.09 10.21 2.71
N VAL A 572 6.62 8.97 2.75
CA VAL A 572 6.77 8.02 1.65
C VAL A 572 5.42 7.71 1.05
N SER A 573 5.29 7.85 -0.27
CA SER A 573 4.00 7.66 -0.92
C SER A 573 3.51 6.22 -0.76
N TYR A 574 2.20 6.07 -0.66
CA TYR A 574 1.53 4.77 -0.67
C TYR A 574 1.93 3.94 -1.90
N ASP A 575 2.16 4.59 -3.05
CA ASP A 575 2.58 3.95 -4.28
C ASP A 575 3.95 3.28 -4.17
N VAL A 576 4.91 3.88 -3.43
CA VAL A 576 6.22 3.29 -3.17
C VAL A 576 6.08 2.04 -2.30
N TRP A 577 5.26 2.14 -1.24
CA TRP A 577 5.01 0.98 -0.37
C TRP A 577 4.30 -0.15 -1.14
N THR A 578 3.26 0.17 -1.94
CA THR A 578 2.54 -0.81 -2.75
C THR A 578 3.44 -1.49 -3.77
N ASN A 579 4.41 -0.75 -4.37
CA ASN A 579 5.40 -1.37 -5.24
C ASN A 579 6.21 -2.45 -4.51
N SER A 580 6.59 -2.19 -3.23
CA SER A 580 7.26 -3.22 -2.42
C SER A 580 6.37 -4.44 -2.16
N VAL A 581 5.06 -4.24 -1.90
CA VAL A 581 4.09 -5.33 -1.72
C VAL A 581 3.99 -6.21 -2.97
N LEU A 582 3.91 -5.59 -4.15
CA LEU A 582 3.80 -6.31 -5.44
C LEU A 582 4.98 -7.25 -5.71
N ILE A 583 6.18 -6.88 -5.28
CA ILE A 583 7.41 -7.65 -5.53
C ILE A 583 7.82 -8.56 -4.37
N GLY A 584 7.00 -8.70 -3.34
CA GLY A 584 7.30 -9.55 -2.18
C GLY A 584 8.43 -9.01 -1.30
N ARG A 585 8.58 -7.67 -1.23
CA ARG A 585 9.55 -6.98 -0.38
C ARG A 585 8.81 -6.14 0.67
N SER A 586 9.55 -5.65 1.63
CA SER A 586 9.11 -4.57 2.51
C SER A 586 10.19 -3.51 2.66
N ILE A 587 9.78 -2.26 2.82
CA ILE A 587 10.71 -1.15 3.08
C ILE A 587 11.47 -1.41 4.39
N THR A 588 10.80 -1.98 5.39
CA THR A 588 11.41 -2.42 6.65
C THR A 588 12.53 -3.41 6.43
N GLY A 589 12.34 -4.43 5.59
CA GLY A 589 13.37 -5.44 5.31
C GLY A 589 14.59 -4.86 4.58
N ILE A 590 14.36 -3.96 3.61
CA ILE A 590 15.41 -3.24 2.89
C ILE A 590 16.22 -2.37 3.85
N ARG A 591 15.55 -1.55 4.66
CA ARG A 591 16.19 -0.68 5.66
C ARG A 591 16.92 -1.48 6.74
N ALA A 592 16.36 -2.61 7.20
CA ALA A 592 17.05 -3.52 8.13
C ALA A 592 18.33 -4.08 7.52
N GLY A 593 18.34 -4.40 6.22
CA GLY A 593 19.54 -4.79 5.49
C GLY A 593 20.62 -3.69 5.49
N ASP A 594 20.21 -2.44 5.29
CA ASP A 594 21.13 -1.30 5.33
C ASP A 594 21.64 -1.04 6.76
N VAL A 595 20.81 -1.20 7.78
CA VAL A 595 21.25 -1.14 9.19
C VAL A 595 22.34 -2.21 9.47
N VAL A 596 22.14 -3.44 9.03
CA VAL A 596 23.15 -4.51 9.17
C VAL A 596 24.43 -4.18 8.39
N ARG A 597 24.34 -3.55 7.20
CA ARG A 597 25.51 -3.04 6.47
C ARG A 597 26.29 -2.03 7.28
N LEU A 598 25.59 -1.09 7.91
CA LEU A 598 26.22 -0.05 8.74
C LEU A 598 26.87 -0.62 10.00
N VAL A 599 26.26 -1.62 10.64
CA VAL A 599 26.88 -2.34 11.77
C VAL A 599 28.20 -2.98 11.35
N ARG A 600 28.19 -3.72 10.23
CA ARG A 600 29.42 -4.34 9.70
C ARG A 600 30.47 -3.32 9.23
N LEU A 601 30.02 -2.17 8.74
CA LEU A 601 30.90 -1.05 8.39
C LEU A 601 31.59 -0.48 9.63
N LEU A 602 30.84 -0.29 10.73
CA LEU A 602 31.37 0.16 12.02
C LEU A 602 32.45 -0.79 12.57
N GLU A 603 32.24 -2.11 12.45
CA GLU A 603 33.25 -3.10 12.83
C GLU A 603 34.56 -2.92 12.07
N GLN A 604 34.50 -2.53 10.78
CA GLN A 604 35.68 -2.29 9.95
C GLN A 604 36.34 -0.92 10.19
N GLN A 605 35.53 0.15 10.34
CA GLN A 605 36.02 1.53 10.46
C GLN A 605 36.44 1.92 11.87
N VAL A 606 35.67 1.51 12.87
CA VAL A 606 35.80 1.95 14.27
C VAL A 606 36.31 0.83 15.18
N ASN A 607 36.03 -0.43 14.82
CA ASN A 607 36.29 -1.63 15.63
C ASN A 607 35.75 -1.47 17.07
N PRO A 608 34.45 -1.24 17.23
CA PRO A 608 33.84 -0.94 18.53
C PRO A 608 33.86 -2.13 19.46
N ARG A 609 33.93 -1.86 20.76
CA ARG A 609 33.77 -2.89 21.83
C ARG A 609 32.32 -3.42 21.86
N GLU A 610 31.35 -2.55 21.67
CA GLU A 610 29.91 -2.86 21.63
C GLU A 610 29.19 -1.91 20.67
N VAL A 611 28.16 -2.41 19.99
CA VAL A 611 27.25 -1.61 19.13
C VAL A 611 25.85 -1.60 19.73
N TYR A 612 25.34 -0.42 20.00
CA TYR A 612 23.99 -0.18 20.49
C TYR A 612 23.12 0.39 19.37
N GLY A 613 21.84 0.01 19.32
CA GLY A 613 20.87 0.60 18.40
C GLY A 613 19.83 1.42 19.18
N VAL A 614 19.54 2.61 18.70
CA VAL A 614 18.45 3.47 19.16
C VAL A 614 17.58 3.79 17.95
N ALA A 615 16.26 3.61 18.06
CA ALA A 615 15.32 3.98 17.01
C ALA A 615 14.10 4.69 17.60
N ARG A 616 13.63 5.71 16.88
CA ARG A 616 12.41 6.43 17.20
C ARG A 616 11.28 6.05 16.26
N ASP A 617 10.06 6.08 16.81
CA ASP A 617 8.79 5.99 16.09
C ASP A 617 8.76 4.82 15.07
N ASP A 618 8.44 5.07 13.80
CA ASP A 618 8.35 4.09 12.70
C ASP A 618 9.69 3.45 12.30
N MET A 619 10.83 3.94 12.83
CA MET A 619 12.13 3.27 12.71
C MET A 619 12.30 2.10 13.71
N ALA A 620 11.44 2.00 14.71
CA ALA A 620 11.52 0.91 15.70
C ALA A 620 11.33 -0.48 15.06
N PRO A 621 10.37 -0.74 14.17
CA PRO A 621 10.30 -2.00 13.45
C PRO A 621 11.54 -2.31 12.62
N VAL A 622 12.16 -1.31 11.99
CA VAL A 622 13.40 -1.47 11.21
C VAL A 622 14.54 -1.97 12.12
N LEU A 623 14.73 -1.30 13.27
CA LEU A 623 15.77 -1.69 14.21
C LEU A 623 15.50 -3.06 14.85
N LEU A 624 14.23 -3.39 15.16
CA LEU A 624 13.85 -4.72 15.67
C LEU A 624 14.22 -5.83 14.70
N HIS A 625 13.89 -5.68 13.42
CA HIS A 625 14.25 -6.66 12.39
C HIS A 625 15.77 -6.76 12.24
N ALA A 626 16.47 -5.62 12.13
CA ALA A 626 17.92 -5.62 12.04
C ALA A 626 18.57 -6.31 13.24
N ALA A 627 18.13 -6.00 14.47
CA ALA A 627 18.66 -6.61 15.69
C ALA A 627 18.31 -8.11 15.80
N ALA A 628 17.15 -8.52 15.30
CA ALA A 628 16.78 -9.94 15.25
C ALA A 628 17.66 -10.72 14.26
N PHE A 629 18.18 -10.07 13.21
CA PHE A 629 18.99 -10.68 12.17
C PHE A 629 20.51 -10.55 12.43
N GLU A 630 20.95 -9.53 13.21
CA GLU A 630 22.36 -9.21 13.46
C GLU A 630 22.68 -9.20 14.96
N PRO A 631 23.33 -10.25 15.46
CA PRO A 631 23.69 -10.35 16.90
C PRO A 631 24.68 -9.29 17.38
N ALA A 632 25.45 -8.66 16.50
CA ALA A 632 26.41 -7.62 16.85
C ALA A 632 25.75 -6.35 17.41
N LEU A 633 24.42 -6.16 17.20
CA LEU A 633 23.63 -5.18 17.93
C LEU A 633 23.41 -5.66 19.38
N ASN A 634 24.30 -5.24 20.29
CA ASN A 634 24.36 -5.76 21.66
C ASN A 634 23.21 -5.27 22.54
N ARG A 635 22.75 -4.04 22.33
CA ARG A 635 21.65 -3.40 23.06
C ARG A 635 20.72 -2.66 22.11
N VAL A 636 19.44 -2.63 22.43
CA VAL A 636 18.41 -2.00 21.61
C VAL A 636 17.55 -1.08 22.48
N ALA A 637 17.31 0.15 22.01
CA ALA A 637 16.36 1.08 22.59
C ALA A 637 15.34 1.52 21.52
N LEU A 638 14.08 1.37 21.85
CA LEU A 638 12.94 1.75 21.01
C LEU A 638 12.19 2.87 21.72
N ILE A 639 12.17 4.03 21.12
CA ILE A 639 11.57 5.25 21.69
C ILE A 639 10.32 5.60 20.89
N GLU A 640 9.21 5.70 21.59
CA GLU A 640 7.89 6.00 21.02
C GLU A 640 7.43 5.01 19.92
N PRO A 641 7.75 3.68 20.05
CA PRO A 641 7.35 2.73 19.04
C PRO A 641 5.84 2.46 19.12
N TYR A 642 5.18 2.24 17.96
CA TYR A 642 3.91 1.52 18.01
C TYR A 642 4.18 0.05 18.33
N HIS A 643 3.35 -0.53 19.21
CA HIS A 643 3.74 -1.78 19.87
C HIS A 643 3.54 -3.06 19.05
N SER A 644 2.70 -3.05 18.01
CA SER A 644 2.41 -4.26 17.21
C SER A 644 1.75 -3.95 15.87
N TYR A 645 1.95 -4.80 14.88
CA TYR A 645 1.21 -4.77 13.61
C TYR A 645 -0.28 -5.06 13.83
N TRP A 646 -0.61 -5.92 14.81
CA TRP A 646 -1.99 -6.13 15.22
C TRP A 646 -2.66 -4.83 15.67
N SER A 647 -1.94 -3.92 16.31
CA SER A 647 -2.48 -2.64 16.74
C SER A 647 -2.95 -1.78 15.58
N LEU A 648 -2.28 -1.85 14.42
CA LEU A 648 -2.69 -1.16 13.18
C LEU A 648 -3.97 -1.75 12.61
N VAL A 649 -4.07 -3.08 12.57
CA VAL A 649 -5.22 -3.78 11.97
C VAL A 649 -6.46 -3.73 12.85
N ARG A 650 -6.30 -3.70 14.16
CA ARG A 650 -7.45 -3.62 15.09
C ARG A 650 -8.09 -2.24 15.20
N GLN A 651 -7.38 -1.16 14.84
CA GLN A 651 -7.85 0.22 14.89
C GLN A 651 -8.58 0.59 13.61
N LYS A 652 -9.83 1.11 13.75
CA LYS A 652 -10.57 1.61 12.58
C LYS A 652 -9.85 2.82 11.96
N PHE A 653 -9.32 3.68 12.82
CA PHE A 653 -8.54 4.86 12.48
C PHE A 653 -7.12 4.66 13.01
N TYR A 654 -6.28 4.02 12.23
CA TYR A 654 -4.86 3.87 12.53
C TYR A 654 -4.08 5.08 11.98
N ASP A 655 -2.87 5.32 12.49
CA ASP A 655 -2.00 6.35 11.94
C ASP A 655 -1.47 5.89 10.57
N PRO A 656 -1.87 6.59 9.49
CA PRO A 656 -1.50 6.13 8.14
C PRO A 656 -0.01 6.17 7.87
N THR A 657 0.79 6.98 8.59
CA THR A 657 2.25 7.05 8.40
C THR A 657 2.95 5.73 8.72
N TYR A 658 2.36 4.88 9.58
CA TYR A 658 2.93 3.60 9.97
C TYR A 658 2.93 2.52 8.87
N HIS A 659 2.22 2.75 7.75
CA HIS A 659 2.21 1.77 6.64
C HIS A 659 3.62 1.46 6.13
N ILE A 660 4.50 2.48 6.07
CA ILE A 660 5.85 2.35 5.52
C ILE A 660 6.72 1.35 6.28
N SER A 661 6.51 1.26 7.60
CA SER A 661 7.24 0.32 8.48
C SER A 661 6.52 -1.01 8.68
N ALA A 662 5.31 -1.16 8.10
CA ALA A 662 4.57 -2.41 8.16
C ALA A 662 5.11 -3.43 7.15
N VAL A 663 5.28 -4.67 7.61
CA VAL A 663 5.66 -5.81 6.76
C VAL A 663 4.38 -6.49 6.27
N PRO A 664 4.15 -6.54 4.95
CA PRO A 664 3.01 -7.25 4.39
C PRO A 664 3.03 -8.73 4.79
N GLY A 665 1.87 -9.28 5.17
CA GLY A 665 1.74 -10.67 5.59
C GLY A 665 2.28 -11.00 6.99
N ALA A 666 2.85 -10.05 7.72
CA ALA A 666 3.49 -10.31 9.02
C ALA A 666 2.57 -11.09 9.98
N LEU A 667 1.28 -10.70 10.08
CA LEU A 667 0.33 -11.33 11.00
C LEU A 667 -0.02 -12.79 10.67
N GLU A 668 0.50 -13.34 9.58
CA GLU A 668 0.37 -14.77 9.30
C GLU A 668 1.25 -15.62 10.22
N THR A 669 2.39 -15.08 10.66
CA THR A 669 3.40 -15.87 11.36
C THR A 669 4.09 -15.18 12.51
N TYR A 670 4.11 -13.83 12.59
CA TYR A 670 4.72 -13.08 13.67
C TYR A 670 4.14 -11.68 13.84
N ASP A 671 4.47 -11.06 15.00
CA ASP A 671 4.22 -9.64 15.24
C ASP A 671 5.48 -9.01 15.93
N LEU A 672 5.55 -7.69 16.03
CA LEU A 672 6.71 -6.97 16.62
C LEU A 672 7.08 -7.44 18.02
N PRO A 673 6.14 -7.75 18.93
CA PRO A 673 6.47 -8.31 20.25
C PRO A 673 7.23 -9.64 20.20
N ASP A 674 7.03 -10.44 19.15
CA ASP A 674 7.74 -11.71 18.97
C ASP A 674 9.21 -11.45 18.64
N LEU A 675 9.51 -10.46 17.81
CA LEU A 675 10.88 -10.01 17.53
C LEU A 675 11.54 -9.42 18.77
N ALA A 676 10.82 -8.59 19.53
CA ALA A 676 11.32 -8.04 20.79
C ALA A 676 11.66 -9.15 21.79
N ALA A 677 10.83 -10.18 21.91
CA ALA A 677 11.09 -11.35 22.74
C ALA A 677 12.31 -12.15 22.26
N ALA A 678 12.50 -12.26 20.93
CA ALA A 678 13.65 -12.97 20.36
C ALA A 678 15.00 -12.30 20.65
N LEU A 679 15.03 -11.02 21.05
CA LEU A 679 16.25 -10.33 21.45
C LEU A 679 16.81 -10.82 22.80
N ALA A 680 16.01 -11.44 23.66
CA ALA A 680 16.48 -11.93 24.96
C ALA A 680 17.64 -12.94 24.80
N PRO A 681 18.75 -12.82 25.57
CA PRO A 681 18.93 -12.02 26.77
C PRO A 681 19.54 -10.62 26.56
N ARG A 682 19.61 -10.07 25.36
CA ARG A 682 20.19 -8.73 25.08
C ARG A 682 19.39 -7.64 25.81
N LYS A 683 20.09 -6.53 26.15
CA LYS A 683 19.45 -5.43 26.87
C LYS A 683 18.50 -4.65 25.94
N LEU A 684 17.23 -4.58 26.33
CA LEU A 684 16.15 -3.95 25.56
C LEU A 684 15.44 -2.87 26.40
N LEU A 685 15.41 -1.65 25.89
CA LEU A 685 14.59 -0.55 26.38
C LEU A 685 13.44 -0.29 25.42
N ILE A 686 12.21 -0.22 25.91
CA ILE A 686 11.04 0.21 25.16
C ILE A 686 10.38 1.33 25.97
N ALA A 687 10.32 2.54 25.45
CA ALA A 687 9.81 3.71 26.16
C ALA A 687 8.84 4.53 25.30
N GLY A 688 7.78 5.06 25.91
CA GLY A 688 6.80 5.89 25.20
C GLY A 688 5.92 5.13 24.21
N ILE A 689 5.48 3.92 24.59
CA ILE A 689 4.80 3.00 23.66
C ILE A 689 3.46 3.57 23.21
N THR A 690 3.24 3.59 21.89
CA THR A 690 1.98 3.99 21.28
C THR A 690 1.17 2.81 20.76
N ASP A 691 -0.11 3.03 20.51
CA ASP A 691 -0.97 2.08 19.81
C ASP A 691 -0.95 2.35 18.29
N GLY A 692 -1.77 1.60 17.54
CA GLY A 692 -1.84 1.75 16.10
C GLY A 692 -2.42 3.07 15.59
N ALA A 693 -2.96 3.91 16.47
CA ALA A 693 -3.44 5.26 16.15
C ALA A 693 -2.44 6.36 16.57
N GLY A 694 -1.23 6.00 17.01
CA GLY A 694 -0.23 6.93 17.53
C GLY A 694 -0.54 7.47 18.93
N GLU A 695 -1.57 6.92 19.62
CA GLU A 695 -1.89 7.33 20.97
C GLU A 695 -1.10 6.50 22.01
N MET A 696 -0.68 7.17 23.11
CA MET A 696 -0.02 6.50 24.22
C MET A 696 -0.80 5.29 24.73
N LEU A 697 -0.14 4.15 24.86
CA LEU A 697 -0.76 2.91 25.32
C LEU A 697 -1.13 2.99 26.81
N LYS A 698 -2.44 3.05 27.10
CA LYS A 698 -2.98 3.34 28.45
C LYS A 698 -2.70 2.27 29.52
N ASN A 699 -2.48 1.00 29.14
CA ASN A 699 -2.35 -0.14 30.04
C ASN A 699 -1.19 -1.06 29.68
N VAL A 700 0.01 -0.52 29.65
CA VAL A 700 1.26 -1.27 29.35
C VAL A 700 1.45 -2.53 30.21
N SER A 701 1.02 -2.48 31.48
CA SER A 701 1.16 -3.62 32.39
C SER A 701 0.17 -4.76 32.15
N ALA A 702 -0.97 -4.46 31.54
CA ALA A 702 -2.03 -5.44 31.23
C ALA A 702 -2.00 -5.90 29.76
N ASP A 703 -1.11 -5.34 28.95
CA ASP A 703 -0.97 -5.74 27.55
C ASP A 703 -0.42 -7.16 27.44
N GLU A 704 -1.14 -8.01 26.70
CA GLU A 704 -0.84 -9.44 26.58
C GLU A 704 0.48 -9.68 25.80
N ASP A 705 0.74 -8.87 24.78
CA ASP A 705 1.89 -8.99 23.91
C ASP A 705 3.17 -8.53 24.63
N LEU A 706 3.11 -7.41 25.38
CA LEU A 706 4.20 -6.97 26.24
C LEU A 706 4.45 -7.93 27.43
N SER A 707 3.38 -8.55 27.93
CA SER A 707 3.50 -9.61 28.96
C SER A 707 4.24 -10.84 28.42
N PHE A 708 4.04 -11.19 27.14
CA PHE A 708 4.81 -12.25 26.49
C PHE A 708 6.31 -11.90 26.45
N VAL A 709 6.69 -10.69 26.03
CA VAL A 709 8.09 -10.25 26.03
C VAL A 709 8.70 -10.39 27.43
N LYS A 710 8.03 -9.88 28.47
CA LYS A 710 8.48 -10.01 29.88
C LYS A 710 8.68 -11.47 30.29
N ASN A 711 7.74 -12.34 29.92
CA ASN A 711 7.81 -13.76 30.25
C ASN A 711 9.01 -14.46 29.58
N VAL A 712 9.32 -14.13 28.33
CA VAL A 712 10.49 -14.70 27.63
C VAL A 712 11.79 -14.25 28.30
N TYR A 713 11.94 -12.96 28.62
CA TYR A 713 13.11 -12.46 29.35
C TYR A 713 13.28 -13.15 30.71
N LYS A 714 12.20 -13.35 31.46
CA LYS A 714 12.19 -14.08 32.71
C LYS A 714 12.62 -15.54 32.55
N GLN A 715 12.09 -16.24 31.55
CA GLN A 715 12.46 -17.63 31.28
C GLN A 715 13.97 -17.77 30.95
N LYS A 716 14.51 -16.75 30.24
CA LYS A 716 15.96 -16.67 29.93
C LYS A 716 16.81 -16.08 31.03
N ARG A 717 16.25 -15.82 32.23
CA ARG A 717 16.91 -15.21 33.39
C ARG A 717 17.59 -13.88 33.08
N ALA A 718 16.90 -13.04 32.34
CA ALA A 718 17.39 -11.75 31.88
C ALA A 718 16.37 -10.61 32.18
N ASP A 719 15.59 -10.74 33.25
CA ASP A 719 14.55 -9.77 33.63
C ASP A 719 15.10 -8.35 33.73
N GLU A 720 16.28 -8.20 34.31
CA GLU A 720 16.98 -6.91 34.51
C GLU A 720 17.49 -6.29 33.19
N HIS A 721 17.50 -7.07 32.11
CA HIS A 721 17.87 -6.59 30.77
C HIS A 721 16.68 -6.01 29.99
N LEU A 722 15.47 -6.12 30.51
CA LEU A 722 14.28 -5.56 29.90
C LEU A 722 13.71 -4.39 30.68
N THR A 723 13.69 -3.22 30.07
CA THR A 723 12.99 -2.05 30.61
C THR A 723 11.84 -1.68 29.67
N ILE A 724 10.61 -1.68 30.20
CA ILE A 724 9.42 -1.20 29.50
C ILE A 724 8.85 -0.03 30.28
N PHE A 725 8.87 1.16 29.69
CA PHE A 725 8.42 2.41 30.31
C PHE A 725 7.29 3.05 29.51
N PRO A 726 6.14 3.33 30.12
CA PRO A 726 4.95 3.76 29.36
C PRO A 726 5.06 5.15 28.75
N ASP A 727 5.81 6.07 29.38
CA ASP A 727 5.96 7.47 28.94
C ASP A 727 7.43 7.83 28.83
N THR A 728 7.80 8.69 27.90
CA THR A 728 9.17 9.20 27.79
C THR A 728 9.39 10.46 28.63
N GLY A 729 8.47 11.41 28.64
CA GLY A 729 8.51 12.63 29.41
C GLY A 729 9.92 13.18 29.67
N ASP A 730 10.12 13.78 30.85
CA ASP A 730 11.43 14.28 31.30
C ASP A 730 12.40 13.17 31.76
N GLU A 731 11.99 11.89 31.70
CA GLU A 731 12.77 10.76 32.26
C GLU A 731 13.66 10.04 31.21
N LEU A 732 13.58 10.42 29.92
CA LEU A 732 14.28 9.72 28.83
C LEU A 732 15.81 9.66 29.05
N GLU A 733 16.42 10.77 29.47
CA GLU A 733 17.86 10.78 29.76
C GLU A 733 18.24 9.82 30.90
N GLN A 734 17.42 9.73 31.94
CA GLN A 734 17.66 8.78 33.03
C GLN A 734 17.51 7.34 32.55
N LEU A 735 16.54 7.07 31.70
CA LEU A 735 16.36 5.73 31.07
C LEU A 735 17.60 5.36 30.23
N PHE A 736 18.13 6.30 29.45
CA PHE A 736 19.39 6.07 28.71
C PHE A 736 20.58 5.83 29.63
N VAL A 737 20.70 6.55 30.76
CA VAL A 737 21.76 6.28 31.78
C VAL A 737 21.67 4.86 32.30
N GLU A 738 20.49 4.38 32.71
CA GLU A 738 20.30 3.01 33.20
C GLU A 738 20.51 1.95 32.11
N TRP A 739 20.05 2.22 30.89
CA TRP A 739 20.18 1.30 29.76
C TRP A 739 21.65 1.15 29.32
N THR A 740 22.46 2.23 29.40
CA THR A 740 23.88 2.21 29.00
C THR A 740 24.80 1.68 30.07
N LYS A 741 24.38 1.55 31.36
CA LYS A 741 25.20 0.99 32.46
C LYS A 741 25.69 -0.43 32.11
N GLU A 742 26.96 -0.69 32.43
CA GLU A 742 27.49 -2.03 32.31
C GLU A 742 26.77 -2.95 33.33
N THR A 743 26.35 -4.11 32.89
CA THR A 743 25.91 -5.17 33.79
C THR A 743 27.09 -5.63 34.57
N SER A 744 27.05 -5.54 35.90
CA SER A 744 28.10 -6.10 36.78
C SER A 744 28.29 -7.55 36.38
N ALA A 745 29.47 -7.92 35.90
CA ALA A 745 29.80 -9.32 35.71
C ALA A 745 29.82 -9.96 37.10
N GLU A 746 28.81 -10.78 37.46
CA GLU A 746 28.91 -11.74 38.53
C GLU A 746 29.75 -12.96 38.10
#